data_25ad43e1329019948c4806ae5ac349c6
#
_entry.id   25ad43e1329019948c4806ae5ac349c6
#
_cell.length_a   1.000
_cell.length_b   1.000
_cell.length_c   1.000
_cell.angle_alpha   90.00
_cell.angle_beta   90.00
_cell.angle_gamma   90.00
#
_symmetry.space_group_name_H-M   'P 1'
#
loop_
_entity.id
_entity.type
_entity.pdbx_description
1 polymer ?
#
loop_
_entity_poly.entity_id
_entity_poly.type
_entity_poly.pdbx_seq_one_letter_code
_entity_poly.pdbx_strand_id
1 'polypeptide(L)'
;MLHTNENRMLSVWGAALFCCCLIVLAFSGNAAAQKRGFTQKGCLDCHTDFADQYLSRKNVHKVVAEKKCEECHLKHGVVAKLILKEEGNDLCYACHKVEDLKLDQGNVHTAVSRGKCISCHNPHASDEANLLAEKGNAVCITCHDEGEYSRKVVHPVIDDQGCLECHAAHSSPEKNLLTAKPTELCVSCHDSGAGGFKKAHGSYPVEKELCTVCHSAHSSEQAKLLKVSTHDPVASADCASCHVASSAADPFATTEKGSDICYTCHDRDDLMAGGTVEHEPFQSGDCLSCHEVHTSENRNLLVAGGNSLCFTCHEDTGQKVRVPHEPLNSEEGCLSCHAVHAASFRGLVNQETGPLCYTCHAKTQTEGKKLKNQHPPFEEADCQSCHNPHGSNVENILVNRADTVCYGCHAEKESEYQQNHTHDPVQKGNCTACHSGHGSADKNFLREKGNKLCQTCHEPFMKKELNENEHSPFADDDCTVCHTPHASGNKGMIAEEQGPLCFSCHDELQASLETSKSRHGSVVAGQCTECHNPHKSTLETLLLAPSPELCLACHQDIKEKMDSERIHPPAGRDCLRCHQPHFSEEAMLMNQPLHALCNECHEADRDSFQEAHLGIDPSAINCVSCHTPHTSKDAKFFKPKMHGPFAVRTCDPCHIVDKK
;
A
#
# COMPACT_ATOMS: atom_id res chain seq x y z
N MET A 1 5.59 -8.12 40.67
CA MET A 1 6.47 -8.02 41.82
C MET A 1 7.09 -6.64 41.79
N LEU A 2 6.52 -5.83 42.64
CA LEU A 2 7.10 -5.12 43.77
C LEU A 2 7.89 -3.88 43.33
N HIS A 3 7.32 -2.76 43.56
CA HIS A 3 7.21 -1.88 44.76
C HIS A 3 8.32 -0.83 44.79
N THR A 4 7.85 0.39 44.70
CA THR A 4 8.02 1.54 45.60
C THR A 4 9.37 2.26 45.67
N ASN A 5 9.31 3.56 45.39
CA ASN A 5 9.59 4.55 46.42
C ASN A 5 9.18 5.96 45.99
N GLU A 6 8.10 6.40 46.64
CA GLU A 6 7.77 7.83 46.82
C GLU A 6 8.63 8.40 47.93
N ASN A 7 8.64 9.72 48.00
CA ASN A 7 9.07 10.59 49.10
C ASN A 7 10.52 11.05 49.10
N ARG A 8 10.73 12.26 48.56
CA ARG A 8 11.37 13.38 49.26
C ARG A 8 11.49 14.61 48.35
N MET A 9 10.55 15.54 48.50
CA MET A 9 10.81 16.99 48.30
C MET A 9 9.55 17.79 48.69
N LEU A 10 9.32 17.87 49.97
CA LEU A 10 8.39 18.85 50.55
C LEU A 10 9.12 19.44 51.78
N SER A 11 9.81 20.54 51.57
CA SER A 11 10.13 21.57 52.56
C SER A 11 11.13 22.54 51.94
N VAL A 12 10.65 23.68 51.52
CA VAL A 12 11.37 24.98 51.44
C VAL A 12 10.48 26.09 50.78
N TRP A 13 9.20 26.02 50.84
CA TRP A 13 8.32 27.15 50.33
C TRP A 13 7.25 27.60 51.34
N GLY A 14 7.59 27.61 52.65
CA GLY A 14 6.68 27.98 53.72
C GLY A 14 6.93 29.33 54.40
N ALA A 15 7.90 30.12 53.94
CA ALA A 15 8.28 31.34 54.68
C ALA A 15 8.18 32.67 53.94
N ALA A 16 7.70 32.69 52.68
CA ALA A 16 7.60 33.95 51.90
C ALA A 16 6.18 34.49 51.70
N LEU A 17 5.16 33.84 52.21
CA LEU A 17 3.75 34.28 51.99
C LEU A 17 3.11 35.00 53.19
N PHE A 18 3.80 35.23 54.28
CA PHE A 18 3.24 35.86 55.47
C PHE A 18 3.58 37.34 55.66
N CYS A 19 4.40 37.95 54.78
CA CYS A 19 4.81 39.36 54.90
C CYS A 19 4.15 40.29 53.90
N CYS A 20 3.36 39.82 52.93
CA CYS A 20 2.63 40.67 51.96
C CYS A 20 1.17 40.97 52.30
N CYS A 21 0.60 40.41 53.38
CA CYS A 21 -0.80 40.64 53.75
C CYS A 21 -1.04 41.80 54.73
N LEU A 22 -0.01 42.56 55.17
CA LEU A 22 -0.16 43.65 56.16
C LEU A 22 0.01 45.06 55.60
N ILE A 23 0.14 45.27 54.29
CA ILE A 23 0.27 46.64 53.69
C ILE A 23 -0.93 47.05 52.83
N VAL A 24 -2.01 46.25 52.74
CA VAL A 24 -3.20 46.58 51.92
C VAL A 24 -4.40 47.08 52.75
N LEU A 25 -4.28 47.38 54.04
CA LEU A 25 -5.37 47.80 54.89
C LEU A 25 -5.39 49.34 55.26
N ALA A 26 -4.79 50.15 54.43
CA ALA A 26 -4.79 51.64 54.71
C ALA A 26 -5.16 52.52 53.53
N PHE A 27 -6.02 52.08 52.61
CA PHE A 27 -6.70 52.96 51.67
C PHE A 27 -8.13 52.49 51.41
N SER A 28 -9.03 52.68 52.41
CA SER A 28 -10.47 52.58 52.23
C SER A 28 -11.01 53.91 51.71
N GLY A 29 -10.78 54.17 50.44
CA GLY A 29 -11.52 55.21 49.72
C GLY A 29 -12.85 54.63 49.24
N ASN A 30 -13.98 55.15 49.66
CA ASN A 30 -15.34 54.83 49.22
C ASN A 30 -15.46 55.02 47.68
N ALA A 31 -15.18 53.96 46.91
CA ALA A 31 -15.66 53.87 45.53
C ALA A 31 -17.06 53.25 45.59
N ALA A 32 -18.08 54.04 45.41
CA ALA A 32 -19.42 53.57 45.13
C ALA A 32 -19.38 52.74 43.86
N ALA A 33 -19.35 51.41 43.98
CA ALA A 33 -19.49 50.48 42.86
C ALA A 33 -20.89 50.67 42.27
N GLN A 34 -20.96 51.42 41.18
CA GLN A 34 -22.12 51.47 40.33
C GLN A 34 -22.37 50.04 39.85
N LYS A 35 -23.36 49.34 40.39
CA LYS A 35 -23.85 48.06 39.83
C LYS A 35 -24.35 48.39 38.44
N ARG A 36 -23.44 48.15 37.44
CA ARG A 36 -23.87 47.98 36.06
C ARG A 36 -24.73 46.73 36.06
N GLY A 37 -26.05 46.91 36.05
CA GLY A 37 -26.98 45.83 35.80
C GLY A 37 -26.65 45.25 34.43
N PHE A 38 -26.02 44.08 34.36
CA PHE A 38 -25.95 43.31 33.15
C PHE A 38 -27.38 42.85 32.85
N THR A 39 -28.05 43.54 31.96
CA THR A 39 -29.28 43.03 31.35
C THR A 39 -28.85 41.81 30.53
N GLN A 40 -29.29 40.65 30.95
CA GLN A 40 -29.03 39.41 30.28
C GLN A 40 -29.72 39.46 28.90
N LYS A 41 -28.94 39.48 27.82
CA LYS A 41 -29.50 39.46 26.46
C LYS A 41 -30.23 38.14 26.23
N GLY A 42 -31.40 38.24 25.62
CA GLY A 42 -32.14 37.07 25.16
C GLY A 42 -31.43 36.40 23.98
N CYS A 43 -31.76 35.15 23.68
CA CYS A 43 -31.13 34.38 22.57
C CYS A 43 -31.29 35.13 21.24
N LEU A 44 -32.46 35.70 20.96
CA LEU A 44 -32.76 36.44 19.72
C LEU A 44 -32.07 37.81 19.61
N ASP A 45 -31.50 38.34 20.68
CA ASP A 45 -30.72 39.59 20.62
C ASP A 45 -29.37 39.39 19.97
N CYS A 46 -28.91 38.12 19.89
CA CYS A 46 -27.68 37.71 19.22
C CYS A 46 -27.96 36.90 17.94
N HIS A 47 -29.04 36.10 17.96
CA HIS A 47 -29.47 35.30 16.80
C HIS A 47 -30.56 36.05 16.03
N THR A 48 -30.22 37.22 15.49
CA THR A 48 -31.18 38.17 14.87
C THR A 48 -31.88 37.57 13.67
N ASP A 49 -31.15 36.81 12.82
CA ASP A 49 -31.68 36.26 11.57
C ASP A 49 -32.60 35.04 11.81
N PHE A 50 -32.57 34.48 13.04
CA PHE A 50 -33.37 33.31 13.39
C PHE A 50 -34.88 33.61 13.30
N ALA A 51 -35.30 34.79 13.70
CA ALA A 51 -36.70 35.17 13.64
C ALA A 51 -37.23 35.20 12.20
N ASP A 52 -36.47 35.78 11.29
CA ASP A 52 -36.83 35.86 9.87
C ASP A 52 -36.80 34.49 9.21
N GLN A 53 -35.83 33.63 9.59
CA GLN A 53 -35.64 32.29 8.99
C GLN A 53 -36.70 31.30 9.47
N TYR A 54 -37.10 31.33 10.73
CA TYR A 54 -37.94 30.27 11.31
C TYR A 54 -39.29 30.75 11.85
N LEU A 55 -39.38 31.91 12.50
CA LEU A 55 -40.65 32.34 13.11
C LEU A 55 -41.67 32.82 12.09
N SER A 56 -41.25 33.11 10.87
CA SER A 56 -42.12 33.49 9.75
C SER A 56 -42.68 32.28 8.98
N ARG A 57 -42.23 31.07 9.29
CA ARG A 57 -42.64 29.82 8.61
C ARG A 57 -44.09 29.45 9.01
N LYS A 58 -44.74 28.70 8.13
CA LYS A 58 -46.15 28.30 8.28
C LYS A 58 -46.38 27.40 9.51
N ASN A 59 -45.47 26.51 9.80
CA ASN A 59 -45.51 25.61 10.95
C ASN A 59 -44.25 25.85 11.81
N VAL A 60 -44.40 26.37 12.99
CA VAL A 60 -43.31 26.63 13.94
C VAL A 60 -43.45 25.68 15.10
N HIS A 61 -42.37 25.03 15.48
CA HIS A 61 -42.34 24.13 16.63
C HIS A 61 -42.76 24.89 17.88
N LYS A 62 -43.65 24.32 18.70
CA LYS A 62 -44.30 25.01 19.82
C LYS A 62 -43.30 25.70 20.76
N VAL A 63 -42.24 25.00 21.17
CA VAL A 63 -41.21 25.57 22.07
C VAL A 63 -40.42 26.72 21.41
N VAL A 64 -40.27 26.68 20.10
CA VAL A 64 -39.63 27.74 19.28
C VAL A 64 -40.54 28.96 19.17
N ALA A 65 -41.85 28.77 18.91
CA ALA A 65 -42.84 29.84 18.90
C ALA A 65 -42.92 30.55 20.27
N GLU A 66 -42.80 29.79 21.34
CA GLU A 66 -42.78 30.32 22.74
C GLU A 66 -41.39 30.87 23.13
N LYS A 67 -40.41 30.88 22.22
CA LYS A 67 -39.04 31.36 22.44
C LYS A 67 -38.29 30.63 23.58
N LYS A 68 -38.66 29.39 23.86
CA LYS A 68 -38.08 28.54 24.90
C LYS A 68 -36.85 27.77 24.34
N CYS A 69 -35.86 28.50 23.83
CA CYS A 69 -34.67 27.92 23.19
C CYS A 69 -33.90 26.98 24.12
N GLU A 70 -33.91 27.27 25.40
CA GLU A 70 -33.22 26.51 26.45
C GLU A 70 -33.88 25.15 26.76
N GLU A 71 -35.01 24.81 26.17
CA GLU A 71 -35.54 23.44 26.28
C GLU A 71 -34.65 22.42 25.54
N CYS A 72 -34.01 22.85 24.45
CA CYS A 72 -33.13 21.99 23.64
C CYS A 72 -31.65 22.41 23.71
N HIS A 73 -31.38 23.73 23.84
CA HIS A 73 -30.03 24.26 23.77
C HIS A 73 -29.49 24.65 25.15
N LEU A 74 -28.17 24.50 25.34
CA LEU A 74 -27.46 25.08 26.46
C LEU A 74 -27.00 26.51 26.10
N LYS A 75 -27.07 27.44 27.08
CA LYS A 75 -26.49 28.77 26.89
C LYS A 75 -24.96 28.69 26.72
N HIS A 76 -24.47 29.30 25.66
CA HIS A 76 -23.07 29.27 25.31
C HIS A 76 -22.34 30.62 25.36
N GLY A 77 -23.04 31.74 25.68
CA GLY A 77 -22.48 33.08 25.69
C GLY A 77 -21.95 33.51 24.32
N VAL A 78 -20.71 34.00 24.25
CA VAL A 78 -20.05 34.43 23.01
C VAL A 78 -19.34 33.30 22.27
N VAL A 79 -19.35 32.06 22.75
CA VAL A 79 -18.72 30.92 22.10
C VAL A 79 -19.63 30.43 20.97
N ALA A 80 -19.17 30.52 19.73
CA ALA A 80 -19.92 30.11 18.54
C ALA A 80 -19.92 28.58 18.37
N LYS A 81 -20.52 27.85 19.33
CA LYS A 81 -20.68 26.40 19.28
C LYS A 81 -22.12 26.02 19.59
N LEU A 82 -22.69 25.18 18.70
CA LEU A 82 -23.98 24.56 18.98
C LEU A 82 -23.81 23.52 20.09
N ILE A 83 -24.52 23.70 21.20
CA ILE A 83 -24.53 22.77 22.34
C ILE A 83 -25.97 22.41 22.63
N LEU A 84 -26.30 21.15 22.49
CA LEU A 84 -27.62 20.57 22.82
C LEU A 84 -27.58 19.95 24.21
N LYS A 85 -28.75 19.86 24.87
CA LYS A 85 -28.88 19.23 26.18
C LYS A 85 -28.66 17.73 26.14
N GLU A 86 -29.14 17.09 25.08
CA GLU A 86 -29.03 15.66 24.85
C GLU A 86 -28.62 15.40 23.38
N GLU A 87 -28.13 14.22 23.07
CA GLU A 87 -27.69 13.83 21.72
C GLU A 87 -28.76 12.94 21.02
N GLY A 88 -28.81 13.04 19.71
CA GLY A 88 -29.66 12.20 18.88
C GLY A 88 -31.15 12.28 19.21
N ASN A 89 -31.79 11.11 19.33
CA ASN A 89 -33.23 11.02 19.61
C ASN A 89 -33.61 11.39 21.06
N ASP A 90 -32.70 11.26 22.02
CA ASP A 90 -32.97 11.49 23.44
C ASP A 90 -33.40 12.94 23.68
N LEU A 91 -32.86 13.87 22.88
CA LEU A 91 -33.33 15.27 22.91
C LEU A 91 -34.82 15.40 22.58
N CYS A 92 -35.30 14.62 21.63
CA CYS A 92 -36.69 14.62 21.19
C CYS A 92 -37.58 13.88 22.19
N TYR A 93 -37.13 12.75 22.70
CA TYR A 93 -37.87 11.90 23.64
C TYR A 93 -38.10 12.57 25.02
N ALA A 94 -37.35 13.62 25.34
CA ALA A 94 -37.63 14.43 26.52
C ALA A 94 -39.07 14.97 26.55
N CYS A 95 -39.69 15.15 25.37
CA CYS A 95 -41.07 15.65 25.24
C CYS A 95 -41.97 14.74 24.39
N HIS A 96 -41.42 14.05 23.37
CA HIS A 96 -42.17 13.18 22.46
C HIS A 96 -42.06 11.75 22.94
N LYS A 97 -43.14 11.18 23.47
CA LYS A 97 -43.12 9.81 23.97
C LYS A 97 -43.06 8.82 22.82
N VAL A 98 -42.31 7.72 23.02
CA VAL A 98 -42.15 6.65 22.08
C VAL A 98 -43.47 6.06 21.61
N GLU A 99 -44.42 5.91 22.55
CA GLU A 99 -45.75 5.38 22.29
C GLU A 99 -46.59 6.32 21.41
N ASP A 100 -46.49 7.64 21.65
CA ASP A 100 -47.24 8.65 20.88
C ASP A 100 -46.73 8.73 19.42
N LEU A 101 -45.43 8.46 19.23
CA LEU A 101 -44.77 8.38 17.92
C LEU A 101 -44.93 7.01 17.25
N LYS A 102 -45.59 6.07 17.94
CA LYS A 102 -45.78 4.68 17.48
C LYS A 102 -44.43 3.99 17.10
N LEU A 103 -43.41 4.16 17.93
CA LEU A 103 -42.06 3.56 17.68
C LEU A 103 -41.89 2.20 18.33
N ASP A 104 -42.92 1.69 18.99
CA ASP A 104 -43.00 0.40 19.69
C ASP A 104 -43.53 -0.76 18.81
N GLN A 105 -43.82 -0.47 17.56
CA GLN A 105 -44.32 -1.48 16.60
C GLN A 105 -43.16 -2.23 15.94
N GLY A 106 -43.27 -3.54 15.75
CA GLY A 106 -42.21 -4.49 15.42
C GLY A 106 -41.08 -4.07 14.45
N ASN A 107 -41.42 -3.38 13.35
CA ASN A 107 -40.44 -2.88 12.41
C ASN A 107 -40.32 -1.36 12.54
N VAL A 108 -39.14 -0.87 12.91
CA VAL A 108 -38.84 0.57 13.07
C VAL A 108 -38.00 1.04 11.89
N HIS A 109 -38.33 2.20 11.32
CA HIS A 109 -37.57 2.81 10.22
C HIS A 109 -36.12 3.04 10.64
N THR A 110 -35.17 2.65 9.81
CA THR A 110 -33.72 2.70 10.12
C THR A 110 -33.24 4.11 10.50
N ALA A 111 -33.76 5.16 9.86
CA ALA A 111 -33.43 6.53 10.20
C ALA A 111 -33.89 6.88 11.65
N VAL A 112 -35.04 6.40 12.06
CA VAL A 112 -35.59 6.59 13.41
C VAL A 112 -34.76 5.81 14.45
N SER A 113 -34.51 4.54 14.21
CA SER A 113 -33.72 3.69 15.12
C SER A 113 -32.27 4.17 15.30
N ARG A 114 -31.73 4.90 14.33
CA ARG A 114 -30.36 5.47 14.36
C ARG A 114 -30.30 6.88 14.90
N GLY A 115 -31.36 7.43 15.49
CA GLY A 115 -31.33 8.76 16.07
C GLY A 115 -31.36 9.93 15.08
N LYS A 116 -31.93 9.73 13.88
CA LYS A 116 -31.88 10.70 12.78
C LYS A 116 -33.23 11.42 12.54
N CYS A 117 -33.95 11.83 13.60
CA CYS A 117 -35.22 12.54 13.46
C CYS A 117 -35.13 13.78 12.57
N ILE A 118 -34.02 14.51 12.69
CA ILE A 118 -33.78 15.73 11.91
C ILE A 118 -33.43 15.49 10.43
N SER A 119 -33.30 14.25 10.01
CA SER A 119 -33.16 13.93 8.57
C SER A 119 -34.48 14.13 7.82
N CYS A 120 -35.61 14.03 8.52
CA CYS A 120 -36.93 14.23 7.94
C CYS A 120 -37.64 15.46 8.52
N HIS A 121 -37.34 15.86 9.76
CA HIS A 121 -38.00 16.97 10.46
C HIS A 121 -37.05 18.14 10.70
N ASN A 122 -37.55 19.37 10.50
CA ASN A 122 -36.85 20.57 10.94
C ASN A 122 -37.28 20.88 12.39
N PRO A 123 -36.38 20.83 13.38
CA PRO A 123 -36.74 21.00 14.79
C PRO A 123 -37.18 22.41 15.16
N HIS A 124 -37.00 23.39 14.29
CA HIS A 124 -37.39 24.76 14.55
C HIS A 124 -38.70 25.15 13.88
N ALA A 125 -38.79 25.05 12.57
CA ALA A 125 -39.96 25.41 11.78
C ALA A 125 -39.88 24.89 10.36
N SER A 126 -41.01 24.72 9.71
CA SER A 126 -41.13 24.33 8.30
C SER A 126 -42.42 24.90 7.69
N ASP A 127 -42.47 25.01 6.37
CA ASP A 127 -43.73 25.33 5.68
C ASP A 127 -44.58 24.07 5.47
N GLU A 128 -44.01 22.89 5.69
CA GLU A 128 -44.69 21.60 5.57
C GLU A 128 -45.28 21.13 6.92
N ALA A 129 -46.40 20.39 6.84
CA ALA A 129 -47.03 19.80 7.99
C ALA A 129 -46.07 18.89 8.76
N ASN A 130 -46.28 18.75 10.08
CA ASN A 130 -45.42 17.94 10.95
C ASN A 130 -43.94 18.36 10.93
N LEU A 131 -43.65 19.59 10.54
CA LEU A 131 -42.28 20.12 10.45
C LEU A 131 -41.38 19.33 9.48
N LEU A 132 -41.91 18.74 8.43
CA LEU A 132 -41.09 18.05 7.45
C LEU A 132 -40.11 19.01 6.78
N ALA A 133 -38.89 18.54 6.55
CA ALA A 133 -37.82 19.33 5.93
C ALA A 133 -38.11 19.62 4.45
N GLU A 134 -38.77 18.68 3.78
CA GLU A 134 -39.11 18.72 2.34
C GLU A 134 -40.61 18.40 2.15
N LYS A 135 -41.16 18.82 1.01
CA LYS A 135 -42.57 18.63 0.65
C LYS A 135 -42.88 17.20 0.21
N GLY A 136 -43.89 16.57 0.82
CA GLY A 136 -44.48 15.31 0.40
C GLY A 136 -43.41 14.20 0.25
N ASN A 137 -43.38 13.54 -0.92
CA ASN A 137 -42.47 12.43 -1.24
C ASN A 137 -41.00 12.85 -1.31
N ALA A 138 -40.71 14.14 -1.54
CA ALA A 138 -39.34 14.62 -1.68
C ALA A 138 -38.49 14.32 -0.44
N VAL A 139 -39.10 14.32 0.77
CA VAL A 139 -38.37 13.98 1.99
C VAL A 139 -37.91 12.52 1.99
N CYS A 140 -38.64 11.61 1.36
CA CYS A 140 -38.31 10.18 1.26
C CYS A 140 -37.15 9.95 0.26
N ILE A 141 -37.23 10.63 -0.89
CA ILE A 141 -36.29 10.49 -2.02
C ILE A 141 -34.89 11.06 -1.65
N THR A 142 -34.75 11.84 -0.59
CA THR A 142 -33.40 12.23 -0.10
C THR A 142 -32.52 11.04 0.25
N CYS A 143 -33.10 9.85 0.50
CA CYS A 143 -32.40 8.63 0.89
C CYS A 143 -32.80 7.40 0.06
N HIS A 144 -34.02 7.38 -0.45
CA HIS A 144 -34.51 6.31 -1.31
C HIS A 144 -34.29 6.67 -2.79
N ASP A 145 -33.81 5.69 -3.57
CA ASP A 145 -33.49 5.90 -4.99
C ASP A 145 -34.76 6.27 -5.80
N GLU A 146 -34.77 7.47 -6.36
CA GLU A 146 -35.87 7.96 -7.18
C GLU A 146 -36.13 7.05 -8.40
N GLY A 147 -35.11 6.39 -8.92
CA GLY A 147 -35.23 5.49 -10.06
C GLY A 147 -36.17 4.31 -9.83
N GLU A 148 -36.36 3.88 -8.57
CA GLU A 148 -37.30 2.82 -8.23
C GLU A 148 -38.78 3.28 -8.30
N TYR A 149 -39.04 4.58 -8.29
CA TYR A 149 -40.37 5.19 -8.19
C TYR A 149 -40.78 5.97 -9.43
N SER A 150 -39.88 6.15 -10.40
CA SER A 150 -40.06 7.03 -11.57
C SER A 150 -39.88 6.33 -12.93
N ARG A 151 -40.02 5.00 -12.98
CA ARG A 151 -39.99 4.24 -14.24
C ARG A 151 -41.16 4.61 -15.13
N LYS A 152 -41.17 4.10 -16.38
CA LYS A 152 -42.14 4.45 -17.45
C LYS A 152 -43.62 4.39 -17.00
N VAL A 153 -44.01 3.45 -16.17
CA VAL A 153 -45.35 3.29 -15.61
C VAL A 153 -45.25 3.41 -14.08
N VAL A 154 -45.75 4.51 -13.57
CA VAL A 154 -45.78 4.77 -12.11
C VAL A 154 -47.14 4.40 -11.55
N HIS A 155 -47.19 3.83 -10.36
CA HIS A 155 -48.46 3.56 -9.67
C HIS A 155 -49.10 4.92 -9.30
N PRO A 156 -50.34 5.21 -9.79
CA PRO A 156 -50.91 6.55 -9.62
C PRO A 156 -50.96 7.06 -8.18
N VAL A 157 -51.15 6.19 -7.19
CA VAL A 157 -51.21 6.58 -5.80
C VAL A 157 -49.93 7.28 -5.32
N ILE A 158 -48.78 6.99 -5.91
CA ILE A 158 -47.49 7.61 -5.54
C ILE A 158 -47.49 9.11 -5.91
N ASP A 159 -48.02 9.45 -7.07
CA ASP A 159 -48.09 10.84 -7.52
C ASP A 159 -49.23 11.61 -6.86
N ASP A 160 -50.38 10.95 -6.64
CA ASP A 160 -51.59 11.59 -6.14
C ASP A 160 -51.59 11.75 -4.62
N GLN A 161 -51.24 10.74 -3.85
CA GLN A 161 -51.40 10.63 -2.42
C GLN A 161 -50.09 10.41 -1.65
N GLY A 162 -49.07 9.88 -2.30
CA GLY A 162 -47.74 9.74 -1.78
C GLY A 162 -47.44 8.42 -1.07
N CYS A 163 -46.18 8.33 -0.62
CA CYS A 163 -45.66 7.10 -0.01
C CYS A 163 -46.41 6.65 1.25
N LEU A 164 -46.99 7.61 1.99
CA LEU A 164 -47.63 7.32 3.27
C LEU A 164 -49.01 6.70 3.19
N GLU A 165 -49.59 6.56 1.98
CA GLU A 165 -50.82 5.77 1.80
C GLU A 165 -50.59 4.28 2.06
N CYS A 166 -49.38 3.81 1.75
CA CYS A 166 -49.03 2.41 1.91
C CYS A 166 -48.02 2.18 3.05
N HIS A 167 -47.24 3.18 3.40
CA HIS A 167 -46.16 3.04 4.39
C HIS A 167 -46.35 3.91 5.63
N ALA A 168 -45.98 3.37 6.78
CA ALA A 168 -45.83 4.10 8.03
C ALA A 168 -44.42 4.70 8.11
N ALA A 169 -44.34 6.04 8.36
CA ALA A 169 -43.06 6.73 8.34
C ALA A 169 -42.09 6.29 9.47
N HIS A 170 -42.61 5.89 10.60
CA HIS A 170 -41.81 5.65 11.80
C HIS A 170 -41.65 4.16 12.12
N SER A 171 -42.74 3.44 12.31
CA SER A 171 -42.74 2.01 12.56
C SER A 171 -44.06 1.34 12.16
N SER A 172 -44.03 0.04 11.98
CA SER A 172 -45.19 -0.80 11.64
C SER A 172 -45.01 -2.23 12.13
N PRO A 173 -46.08 -2.94 12.45
CA PRO A 173 -46.00 -4.39 12.67
C PRO A 173 -45.67 -5.16 11.40
N GLU A 174 -45.93 -4.60 10.22
CA GLU A 174 -45.70 -5.23 8.93
C GLU A 174 -44.31 -4.93 8.39
N LYS A 175 -43.72 -5.89 7.65
CA LYS A 175 -42.44 -5.68 6.95
C LYS A 175 -42.52 -4.53 5.97
N ASN A 176 -41.40 -3.93 5.67
CA ASN A 176 -41.28 -2.75 4.80
C ASN A 176 -42.13 -1.56 5.25
N LEU A 177 -42.47 -1.51 6.55
CA LEU A 177 -43.29 -0.45 7.15
C LEU A 177 -44.67 -0.29 6.51
N LEU A 178 -45.28 -1.36 5.97
CA LEU A 178 -46.60 -1.26 5.39
C LEU A 178 -47.67 -0.99 6.47
N THR A 179 -48.71 -0.22 6.10
CA THR A 179 -49.82 0.14 7.02
C THR A 179 -50.80 -1.03 7.27
N ALA A 180 -50.79 -2.05 6.40
CA ALA A 180 -51.56 -3.30 6.53
C ALA A 180 -50.79 -4.43 5.85
N LYS A 181 -51.27 -5.66 5.96
CA LYS A 181 -50.71 -6.82 5.21
C LYS A 181 -50.76 -6.57 3.72
N PRO A 182 -49.71 -6.98 2.97
CA PRO A 182 -49.56 -6.62 1.53
C PRO A 182 -50.82 -6.83 0.70
N THR A 183 -51.39 -8.03 0.75
CA THR A 183 -52.60 -8.37 -0.04
C THR A 183 -53.83 -7.57 0.41
N GLU A 184 -54.06 -7.42 1.72
CA GLU A 184 -55.15 -6.64 2.28
C GLU A 184 -55.04 -5.18 1.85
N LEU A 185 -53.81 -4.63 1.84
CA LEU A 185 -53.50 -3.27 1.40
C LEU A 185 -53.90 -3.08 -0.08
N CYS A 186 -53.52 -3.98 -0.96
CA CYS A 186 -53.82 -3.88 -2.40
C CYS A 186 -55.34 -3.96 -2.66
N VAL A 187 -56.03 -4.93 -2.06
CA VAL A 187 -57.47 -5.13 -2.30
C VAL A 187 -58.37 -4.09 -1.62
N SER A 188 -57.81 -3.23 -0.75
CA SER A 188 -58.56 -2.08 -0.21
C SER A 188 -58.95 -1.07 -1.29
N CYS A 189 -58.22 -1.02 -2.41
CA CYS A 189 -58.51 -0.16 -3.57
C CYS A 189 -58.82 -0.96 -4.84
N HIS A 190 -58.26 -2.18 -5.00
CA HIS A 190 -58.44 -3.01 -6.19
C HIS A 190 -59.56 -4.08 -5.94
N ASP A 191 -60.71 -3.90 -6.62
CA ASP A 191 -61.83 -4.86 -6.52
C ASP A 191 -61.49 -6.19 -7.21
N SER A 192 -61.10 -7.19 -6.44
CA SER A 192 -60.79 -8.55 -6.90
C SER A 192 -62.02 -9.32 -7.37
N GLY A 193 -63.22 -8.85 -7.01
CA GLY A 193 -64.50 -9.41 -7.47
C GLY A 193 -64.88 -8.97 -8.89
N ALA A 194 -64.29 -7.89 -9.40
CA ALA A 194 -64.63 -7.35 -10.70
C ALA A 194 -64.34 -8.31 -11.85
N GLY A 195 -65.20 -8.38 -12.86
CA GLY A 195 -65.06 -9.24 -14.03
C GLY A 195 -63.78 -9.00 -14.81
N GLY A 196 -63.35 -7.72 -14.89
CA GLY A 196 -62.08 -7.33 -15.53
C GLY A 196 -60.86 -7.88 -14.80
N PHE A 197 -60.86 -7.86 -13.45
CA PHE A 197 -59.80 -8.41 -12.63
C PHE A 197 -59.70 -9.94 -12.85
N LYS A 198 -60.82 -10.67 -12.74
CA LYS A 198 -60.84 -12.12 -12.98
C LYS A 198 -60.35 -12.53 -14.34
N LYS A 199 -60.79 -11.81 -15.39
CA LYS A 199 -60.34 -12.05 -16.77
C LYS A 199 -58.84 -11.82 -16.92
N ALA A 200 -58.29 -10.76 -16.32
CA ALA A 200 -56.87 -10.45 -16.39
C ALA A 200 -55.97 -11.48 -15.69
N HIS A 201 -56.55 -12.30 -14.81
CA HIS A 201 -55.83 -13.32 -14.05
C HIS A 201 -56.28 -14.75 -14.37
N GLY A 202 -56.82 -14.96 -15.58
CA GLY A 202 -57.23 -16.32 -16.01
C GLY A 202 -58.28 -17.00 -15.16
N SER A 203 -59.02 -16.23 -14.34
CA SER A 203 -59.97 -16.70 -13.34
C SER A 203 -59.39 -17.54 -12.20
N TYR A 204 -58.05 -17.51 -12.01
CA TYR A 204 -57.41 -18.10 -10.84
C TYR A 204 -57.61 -17.21 -9.60
N PRO A 205 -57.66 -17.77 -8.38
CA PRO A 205 -57.94 -17.02 -7.14
C PRO A 205 -56.71 -16.27 -6.59
N VAL A 206 -56.09 -15.43 -7.41
CA VAL A 206 -54.84 -14.68 -7.13
C VAL A 206 -54.99 -13.63 -6.02
N GLU A 207 -56.24 -13.30 -5.65
CA GLU A 207 -56.52 -12.38 -4.54
C GLU A 207 -56.14 -12.91 -3.17
N LYS A 208 -55.74 -14.17 -3.08
CA LYS A 208 -55.21 -14.83 -1.86
C LYS A 208 -53.68 -14.82 -1.82
N GLU A 209 -53.05 -14.50 -2.92
CA GLU A 209 -51.62 -14.56 -3.09
C GLU A 209 -51.01 -13.14 -2.98
N LEU A 210 -49.68 -13.07 -2.92
CA LEU A 210 -48.98 -11.82 -2.91
C LEU A 210 -48.95 -11.17 -4.31
N CYS A 211 -49.66 -10.06 -4.49
CA CYS A 211 -49.73 -9.33 -5.78
C CYS A 211 -48.34 -8.94 -6.28
N THR A 212 -47.40 -8.67 -5.34
CA THR A 212 -46.02 -8.30 -5.64
C THR A 212 -45.15 -9.47 -6.17
N VAL A 213 -45.69 -10.67 -6.26
CA VAL A 213 -45.02 -11.75 -7.02
C VAL A 213 -44.93 -11.38 -8.48
N CYS A 214 -45.99 -10.79 -9.06
CA CYS A 214 -46.07 -10.43 -10.48
C CYS A 214 -45.97 -8.93 -10.74
N HIS A 215 -46.45 -8.11 -9.81
CA HIS A 215 -46.52 -6.66 -9.97
C HIS A 215 -45.42 -5.94 -9.15
N SER A 216 -44.84 -4.89 -9.72
CA SER A 216 -44.07 -3.90 -8.97
C SER A 216 -45.05 -2.91 -8.31
N ALA A 217 -44.92 -2.73 -6.98
CA ALA A 217 -45.86 -1.90 -6.24
C ALA A 217 -45.68 -0.39 -6.53
N HIS A 218 -44.52 0.02 -6.99
CA HIS A 218 -44.16 1.44 -7.15
C HIS A 218 -44.16 1.88 -8.62
N SER A 219 -43.26 1.38 -9.41
CA SER A 219 -43.17 1.70 -10.84
C SER A 219 -42.57 0.55 -11.63
N SER A 220 -42.77 0.53 -12.93
CA SER A 220 -42.25 -0.50 -13.84
C SER A 220 -42.01 0.05 -15.25
N GLU A 221 -41.15 -0.60 -16.00
CA GLU A 221 -41.03 -0.39 -17.44
C GLU A 221 -42.20 -1.02 -18.22
N GLN A 222 -42.90 -1.98 -17.60
CA GLN A 222 -43.95 -2.78 -18.21
C GLN A 222 -45.34 -2.24 -17.89
N ALA A 223 -46.27 -2.36 -18.85
CA ALA A 223 -47.67 -2.06 -18.63
C ALA A 223 -48.26 -2.85 -17.46
N LYS A 224 -49.27 -2.32 -16.79
CA LYS A 224 -49.94 -2.91 -15.61
C LYS A 224 -48.99 -3.13 -14.44
N LEU A 225 -47.86 -2.44 -14.38
CA LEU A 225 -46.86 -2.60 -13.34
C LEU A 225 -46.32 -4.03 -13.24
N LEU A 226 -46.29 -4.80 -14.31
CA LEU A 226 -45.61 -6.08 -14.33
C LEU A 226 -44.12 -5.88 -14.15
N LYS A 227 -43.42 -6.81 -13.48
CA LYS A 227 -41.99 -6.74 -13.28
C LYS A 227 -41.23 -6.73 -14.61
N VAL A 228 -39.95 -6.33 -14.60
CA VAL A 228 -39.10 -6.12 -15.78
C VAL A 228 -39.07 -7.35 -16.68
N SER A 229 -38.95 -8.54 -16.12
CA SER A 229 -39.01 -9.82 -16.83
C SER A 229 -40.26 -10.56 -16.42
N THR A 230 -41.08 -10.87 -17.38
CA THR A 230 -42.34 -11.60 -17.18
C THR A 230 -42.36 -12.81 -18.11
N HIS A 231 -42.62 -13.99 -17.59
CA HIS A 231 -42.70 -15.23 -18.36
C HIS A 231 -43.90 -15.16 -19.32
N ASP A 232 -43.75 -15.61 -20.56
CA ASP A 232 -44.77 -15.47 -21.59
C ASP A 232 -46.14 -16.02 -21.19
N PRO A 233 -46.30 -17.20 -20.59
CA PRO A 233 -47.58 -17.69 -20.09
C PRO A 233 -48.21 -16.74 -19.06
N VAL A 234 -47.42 -16.10 -18.20
CA VAL A 234 -47.91 -15.13 -17.22
C VAL A 234 -48.37 -13.84 -17.88
N ALA A 235 -47.57 -13.32 -18.85
CA ALA A 235 -47.92 -12.14 -19.60
C ALA A 235 -49.23 -12.25 -20.38
N SER A 236 -49.53 -13.46 -20.89
CA SER A 236 -50.76 -13.82 -21.58
C SER A 236 -51.91 -14.27 -20.70
N ALA A 237 -51.71 -14.36 -19.39
CA ALA A 237 -52.64 -14.93 -18.41
C ALA A 237 -53.00 -16.41 -18.69
N ASP A 238 -52.09 -17.14 -19.32
CA ASP A 238 -52.22 -18.57 -19.60
C ASP A 238 -51.67 -19.44 -18.42
N CYS A 239 -52.27 -19.29 -17.29
CA CYS A 239 -51.88 -20.04 -16.08
C CYS A 239 -52.04 -21.56 -16.24
N ALA A 240 -52.97 -21.97 -17.09
CA ALA A 240 -53.28 -23.40 -17.32
C ALA A 240 -52.17 -24.17 -18.05
N SER A 241 -51.20 -23.47 -18.67
CA SER A 241 -50.03 -24.11 -19.27
C SER A 241 -49.13 -24.79 -18.23
N CYS A 242 -49.22 -24.34 -16.96
CA CYS A 242 -48.38 -24.88 -15.87
C CYS A 242 -49.21 -25.38 -14.68
N HIS A 243 -50.39 -24.78 -14.44
CA HIS A 243 -51.24 -25.09 -13.29
C HIS A 243 -52.47 -25.91 -13.69
N VAL A 244 -52.97 -26.68 -12.76
CA VAL A 244 -54.23 -27.39 -12.98
C VAL A 244 -55.40 -26.40 -13.10
N ALA A 245 -56.56 -26.84 -13.56
CA ALA A 245 -57.71 -25.97 -13.81
C ALA A 245 -58.05 -25.07 -12.62
N SER A 246 -58.42 -23.81 -12.90
CA SER A 246 -58.76 -22.80 -11.87
C SER A 246 -59.91 -23.21 -10.94
N SER A 247 -60.72 -24.21 -11.35
CA SER A 247 -61.81 -24.82 -10.55
C SER A 247 -61.37 -25.98 -9.66
N ALA A 248 -60.10 -26.39 -9.70
CA ALA A 248 -59.59 -27.46 -8.87
C ALA A 248 -59.55 -27.08 -7.38
N ALA A 249 -59.43 -28.07 -6.49
CA ALA A 249 -59.35 -27.86 -5.06
C ALA A 249 -58.05 -27.08 -4.68
N ASP A 250 -56.96 -27.34 -5.40
CA ASP A 250 -55.70 -26.59 -5.33
C ASP A 250 -55.35 -26.12 -6.76
N PRO A 251 -55.84 -24.94 -7.18
CA PRO A 251 -55.68 -24.45 -8.54
C PRO A 251 -54.21 -24.14 -8.91
N PHE A 252 -53.33 -23.88 -7.93
CA PHE A 252 -51.93 -23.56 -8.16
C PHE A 252 -51.00 -24.78 -8.14
N ALA A 253 -51.57 -26.00 -7.95
CA ALA A 253 -50.79 -27.23 -8.14
C ALA A 253 -50.28 -27.30 -9.59
N THR A 254 -49.06 -27.73 -9.81
CA THR A 254 -48.45 -27.86 -11.14
C THR A 254 -48.87 -29.14 -11.82
N THR A 255 -48.99 -29.12 -13.16
CA THR A 255 -49.34 -30.27 -14.00
C THR A 255 -48.22 -31.32 -14.03
N GLU A 256 -46.96 -30.89 -13.95
CA GLU A 256 -45.77 -31.73 -13.89
C GLU A 256 -44.91 -31.35 -12.68
N LYS A 257 -43.99 -32.22 -12.29
CA LYS A 257 -43.12 -32.01 -11.10
C LYS A 257 -41.70 -31.64 -11.44
N GLY A 258 -41.12 -30.80 -10.60
CA GLY A 258 -39.71 -30.44 -10.73
C GLY A 258 -39.39 -29.72 -12.06
N SER A 259 -38.28 -30.06 -12.67
CA SER A 259 -37.82 -29.51 -13.95
C SER A 259 -38.61 -30.01 -15.16
N ASP A 260 -39.39 -31.12 -15.04
CA ASP A 260 -40.14 -31.68 -16.14
C ASP A 260 -41.15 -30.68 -16.72
N ILE A 261 -41.73 -29.84 -15.87
CA ILE A 261 -42.66 -28.80 -16.30
C ILE A 261 -41.96 -27.75 -17.19
N CYS A 262 -40.71 -27.44 -16.93
CA CYS A 262 -39.93 -26.49 -17.73
C CYS A 262 -39.64 -27.10 -19.10
N TYR A 263 -39.26 -28.35 -19.16
CA TYR A 263 -38.89 -29.07 -20.39
C TYR A 263 -40.09 -29.35 -21.32
N THR A 264 -41.32 -29.07 -20.91
CA THR A 264 -42.47 -29.10 -21.83
C THR A 264 -42.37 -28.04 -22.94
N CYS A 265 -41.61 -26.96 -22.71
CA CYS A 265 -41.41 -25.85 -23.65
C CYS A 265 -39.94 -25.53 -23.87
N HIS A 266 -39.06 -25.74 -22.90
CA HIS A 266 -37.63 -25.44 -22.98
C HIS A 266 -36.86 -26.72 -23.31
N ASP A 267 -36.31 -26.82 -24.54
CA ASP A 267 -35.48 -27.93 -24.93
C ASP A 267 -34.15 -27.91 -24.14
N ARG A 268 -33.83 -29.05 -23.51
CA ARG A 268 -32.63 -29.17 -22.70
C ARG A 268 -31.33 -28.99 -23.50
N ASP A 269 -31.29 -29.51 -24.74
CA ASP A 269 -30.12 -29.43 -25.62
C ASP A 269 -29.90 -27.98 -26.07
N ASP A 270 -30.99 -27.21 -26.31
CA ASP A 270 -30.90 -25.80 -26.60
C ASP A 270 -30.30 -24.98 -25.43
N LEU A 271 -30.72 -25.31 -24.19
CA LEU A 271 -30.21 -24.68 -22.97
C LEU A 271 -28.71 -25.02 -22.72
N MET A 272 -28.29 -26.21 -23.12
CA MET A 272 -26.88 -26.63 -23.04
C MET A 272 -25.99 -25.90 -24.10
N ALA A 273 -26.58 -25.40 -25.18
CA ALA A 273 -25.86 -24.72 -26.26
C ALA A 273 -24.62 -25.50 -26.78
N GLY A 274 -24.71 -26.82 -26.79
CA GLY A 274 -23.64 -27.74 -27.19
C GLY A 274 -22.53 -27.96 -26.14
N GLY A 275 -22.69 -27.47 -24.93
CA GLY A 275 -21.79 -27.74 -23.81
C GLY A 275 -21.84 -29.18 -23.35
N THR A 276 -20.73 -29.74 -22.89
CA THR A 276 -20.63 -31.13 -22.39
C THR A 276 -20.36 -31.20 -20.89
N VAL A 277 -19.95 -30.08 -20.29
CA VAL A 277 -19.76 -29.94 -18.85
C VAL A 277 -20.92 -29.11 -18.32
N GLU A 278 -21.77 -29.72 -17.51
CA GLU A 278 -22.96 -29.08 -16.99
C GLU A 278 -22.69 -28.45 -15.62
N HIS A 279 -23.36 -27.32 -15.34
CA HIS A 279 -23.42 -26.73 -14.01
C HIS A 279 -24.30 -27.61 -13.11
N GLU A 280 -23.86 -27.87 -11.90
CA GLU A 280 -24.53 -28.83 -11.00
C GLU A 280 -26.00 -28.50 -10.77
N PRO A 281 -26.45 -27.25 -10.48
CA PRO A 281 -27.87 -26.94 -10.34
C PRO A 281 -28.69 -27.24 -11.63
N PHE A 282 -28.10 -26.98 -12.81
CA PHE A 282 -28.73 -27.29 -14.10
C PHE A 282 -28.78 -28.80 -14.33
N GLN A 283 -27.72 -29.54 -14.01
CA GLN A 283 -27.67 -30.99 -14.12
C GLN A 283 -28.73 -31.67 -13.24
N SER A 284 -28.93 -31.17 -12.02
CA SER A 284 -29.91 -31.68 -11.07
C SER A 284 -31.35 -31.23 -11.37
N GLY A 285 -31.55 -30.30 -12.32
CA GLY A 285 -32.85 -29.72 -12.65
C GLY A 285 -33.36 -28.71 -11.62
N ASP A 286 -32.45 -28.12 -10.82
CA ASP A 286 -32.78 -27.09 -9.85
C ASP A 286 -32.81 -25.68 -10.51
N CYS A 287 -33.77 -25.49 -11.40
CA CYS A 287 -33.96 -24.25 -12.15
C CYS A 287 -34.27 -23.06 -11.22
N LEU A 288 -34.97 -23.31 -10.13
CA LEU A 288 -35.50 -22.31 -9.23
C LEU A 288 -34.44 -21.70 -8.28
N SER A 289 -33.27 -22.31 -8.19
CA SER A 289 -32.13 -21.69 -7.50
C SER A 289 -31.67 -20.41 -8.18
N CYS A 290 -31.92 -20.26 -9.50
CA CYS A 290 -31.50 -19.13 -10.30
C CYS A 290 -32.65 -18.34 -10.91
N HIS A 291 -33.79 -19.01 -11.19
CA HIS A 291 -34.93 -18.41 -11.92
C HIS A 291 -36.21 -18.30 -11.07
N GLU A 292 -36.89 -17.16 -11.27
CA GLU A 292 -38.29 -16.99 -10.89
C GLU A 292 -39.19 -17.50 -12.02
N VAL A 293 -40.25 -18.22 -11.71
CA VAL A 293 -41.12 -18.84 -12.75
C VAL A 293 -42.16 -17.88 -13.32
N HIS A 294 -42.54 -16.87 -12.57
CA HIS A 294 -43.61 -15.95 -12.98
C HIS A 294 -43.02 -14.61 -13.50
N THR A 295 -42.39 -13.87 -12.65
CA THR A 295 -41.81 -12.54 -13.01
C THR A 295 -40.60 -12.23 -12.15
N SER A 296 -39.72 -11.39 -12.64
CA SER A 296 -38.56 -10.91 -11.91
C SER A 296 -38.27 -9.44 -12.22
N GLU A 297 -37.66 -8.74 -11.27
CA GLU A 297 -37.07 -7.43 -11.53
C GLU A 297 -35.73 -7.54 -12.32
N ASN A 298 -35.21 -8.75 -12.48
CA ASN A 298 -33.99 -9.02 -13.23
C ASN A 298 -34.30 -9.61 -14.58
N ARG A 299 -33.51 -9.35 -15.62
CA ARG A 299 -33.63 -9.97 -16.94
C ARG A 299 -33.57 -11.49 -16.85
N ASN A 300 -34.16 -12.18 -17.81
CA ASN A 300 -34.19 -13.65 -17.92
C ASN A 300 -34.80 -14.36 -16.69
N LEU A 301 -35.72 -13.69 -16.00
CA LEU A 301 -36.39 -14.21 -14.81
C LEU A 301 -35.42 -14.61 -13.69
N LEU A 302 -34.26 -13.94 -13.55
CA LEU A 302 -33.29 -14.29 -12.51
C LEU A 302 -33.76 -13.81 -11.13
N VAL A 303 -33.50 -14.62 -10.07
CA VAL A 303 -33.79 -14.27 -8.67
C VAL A 303 -32.96 -13.12 -8.15
N ALA A 304 -31.77 -12.89 -8.74
CA ALA A 304 -30.89 -11.78 -8.45
C ALA A 304 -30.17 -11.30 -9.72
N GLY A 305 -29.70 -10.05 -9.74
CA GLY A 305 -29.01 -9.49 -10.89
C GLY A 305 -27.50 -9.65 -10.84
N GLY A 306 -26.87 -9.80 -12.01
CA GLY A 306 -25.41 -9.79 -12.16
C GLY A 306 -24.71 -10.84 -11.28
N ASN A 307 -23.54 -10.47 -10.75
CA ASN A 307 -22.72 -11.35 -9.93
C ASN A 307 -23.38 -11.74 -8.60
N SER A 308 -24.36 -10.96 -8.10
CA SER A 308 -25.05 -11.25 -6.85
C SER A 308 -25.72 -12.61 -6.86
N LEU A 309 -26.20 -13.05 -8.02
CA LEU A 309 -26.76 -14.39 -8.19
C LEU A 309 -25.70 -15.48 -7.93
N CYS A 310 -24.57 -15.35 -8.56
CA CYS A 310 -23.48 -16.33 -8.43
C CYS A 310 -22.95 -16.40 -6.98
N PHE A 311 -22.88 -15.28 -6.30
CA PHE A 311 -22.39 -15.18 -4.93
C PHE A 311 -23.30 -15.79 -3.87
N THR A 312 -24.52 -16.18 -4.21
CA THR A 312 -25.38 -16.94 -3.29
C THR A 312 -24.79 -18.32 -2.95
N CYS A 313 -23.98 -18.88 -3.86
CA CYS A 313 -23.29 -20.17 -3.69
C CYS A 313 -21.76 -20.05 -3.76
N HIS A 314 -21.23 -19.09 -4.52
CA HIS A 314 -19.80 -18.87 -4.74
C HIS A 314 -19.29 -17.66 -3.92
N GLU A 315 -19.52 -17.68 -2.60
CA GLU A 315 -19.31 -16.53 -1.69
C GLU A 315 -17.90 -15.94 -1.70
N ASP A 316 -16.89 -16.78 -1.89
CA ASP A 316 -15.48 -16.36 -1.77
C ASP A 316 -14.82 -15.97 -3.10
N THR A 317 -15.56 -16.07 -4.22
CA THR A 317 -14.97 -15.86 -5.55
C THR A 317 -14.79 -14.38 -5.86
N GLY A 318 -13.58 -13.86 -5.66
CA GLY A 318 -13.19 -12.50 -6.07
C GLY A 318 -13.76 -11.33 -5.27
N GLN A 319 -14.59 -11.58 -4.23
CA GLN A 319 -15.27 -10.51 -3.49
C GLN A 319 -14.38 -9.75 -2.49
N LYS A 320 -13.42 -10.43 -1.89
CA LYS A 320 -12.61 -9.90 -0.77
C LYS A 320 -11.13 -9.82 -1.14
N VAL A 321 -10.83 -9.40 -2.34
CA VAL A 321 -9.46 -9.26 -2.84
C VAL A 321 -9.08 -7.78 -2.97
N ARG A 322 -7.80 -7.48 -2.74
CA ARG A 322 -7.28 -6.12 -2.86
C ARG A 322 -7.26 -5.63 -4.33
N VAL A 323 -6.98 -6.53 -5.25
CA VAL A 323 -6.88 -6.26 -6.68
C VAL A 323 -7.88 -7.17 -7.40
N PRO A 324 -9.12 -6.72 -7.64
CA PRO A 324 -10.09 -7.47 -8.42
C PRO A 324 -9.66 -7.48 -9.90
N HIS A 325 -10.04 -8.52 -10.62
CA HIS A 325 -9.96 -8.52 -12.07
C HIS A 325 -11.11 -7.69 -12.64
N GLU A 326 -10.82 -6.74 -13.53
CA GLU A 326 -11.78 -5.75 -14.01
C GLU A 326 -13.09 -6.34 -14.56
N PRO A 327 -13.10 -7.44 -15.37
CA PRO A 327 -14.33 -8.04 -15.86
C PRO A 327 -15.35 -8.40 -14.79
N LEU A 328 -14.92 -8.72 -13.56
CA LEU A 328 -15.83 -9.00 -12.44
C LEU A 328 -16.67 -7.78 -12.01
N ASN A 329 -16.22 -6.57 -12.34
CA ASN A 329 -16.92 -5.33 -12.02
C ASN A 329 -17.71 -4.78 -13.24
N SER A 330 -17.66 -5.47 -14.38
CA SER A 330 -18.44 -5.10 -15.57
C SER A 330 -19.92 -5.49 -15.42
N GLU A 331 -20.77 -5.01 -16.33
CA GLU A 331 -22.19 -5.38 -16.40
C GLU A 331 -22.36 -6.88 -16.61
N GLU A 332 -21.49 -7.51 -17.41
CA GLU A 332 -21.54 -8.96 -17.69
C GLU A 332 -20.94 -9.78 -16.54
N GLY A 333 -20.01 -9.21 -15.77
CA GLY A 333 -19.42 -9.86 -14.60
C GLY A 333 -18.86 -11.25 -14.88
N CYS A 334 -19.33 -12.22 -14.14
CA CYS A 334 -18.91 -13.63 -14.27
C CYS A 334 -19.17 -14.18 -15.68
N LEU A 335 -20.23 -13.70 -16.36
CA LEU A 335 -20.64 -14.17 -17.69
C LEU A 335 -19.67 -13.75 -18.80
N SER A 336 -18.77 -12.80 -18.54
CA SER A 336 -17.70 -12.45 -19.48
C SER A 336 -16.81 -13.65 -19.81
N CYS A 337 -16.74 -14.62 -18.91
CA CYS A 337 -15.87 -15.79 -19.02
C CYS A 337 -16.62 -17.13 -18.92
N HIS A 338 -17.75 -17.17 -18.18
CA HIS A 338 -18.45 -18.41 -17.86
C HIS A 338 -19.81 -18.53 -18.55
N ALA A 339 -20.17 -19.76 -18.94
CA ALA A 339 -21.54 -20.16 -19.27
C ALA A 339 -22.22 -20.72 -18.03
N VAL A 340 -23.53 -20.48 -17.88
CA VAL A 340 -24.25 -20.78 -16.63
C VAL A 340 -24.92 -22.14 -16.60
N HIS A 341 -25.35 -22.65 -17.75
CA HIS A 341 -26.01 -23.94 -17.83
C HIS A 341 -25.02 -25.08 -18.14
N ALA A 342 -24.30 -24.94 -19.24
CA ALA A 342 -23.25 -25.86 -19.64
C ALA A 342 -22.19 -25.18 -20.52
N ALA A 343 -21.01 -25.76 -20.57
CA ALA A 343 -19.91 -25.33 -21.42
C ALA A 343 -19.13 -26.51 -21.99
N SER A 344 -18.28 -26.27 -22.97
CA SER A 344 -17.40 -27.31 -23.53
C SER A 344 -16.10 -27.49 -22.73
N PHE A 345 -15.79 -26.56 -21.84
CA PHE A 345 -14.53 -26.55 -21.09
C PHE A 345 -14.78 -26.65 -19.57
N ARG A 346 -13.84 -27.30 -18.88
CA ARG A 346 -13.89 -27.43 -17.42
C ARG A 346 -13.95 -26.04 -16.75
N GLY A 347 -14.72 -25.97 -15.66
CA GLY A 347 -14.97 -24.71 -14.95
C GLY A 347 -16.00 -23.82 -15.66
N LEU A 348 -16.75 -24.39 -16.60
CA LEU A 348 -17.81 -23.72 -17.35
C LEU A 348 -17.34 -22.47 -18.11
N VAL A 349 -16.09 -22.44 -18.57
CA VAL A 349 -15.58 -21.31 -19.33
C VAL A 349 -16.03 -21.39 -20.80
N ASN A 350 -16.26 -20.22 -21.39
CA ASN A 350 -16.81 -20.08 -22.76
C ASN A 350 -15.82 -20.52 -23.84
N GLN A 351 -14.54 -20.52 -23.53
CA GLN A 351 -13.45 -20.89 -24.45
C GLN A 351 -12.31 -21.55 -23.64
N GLU A 352 -11.36 -22.17 -24.36
CA GLU A 352 -10.11 -22.62 -23.78
C GLU A 352 -9.37 -21.43 -23.14
N THR A 353 -8.68 -21.65 -22.01
CA THR A 353 -8.13 -20.58 -21.14
C THR A 353 -7.28 -19.57 -21.88
N GLY A 354 -6.32 -20.01 -22.70
CA GLY A 354 -5.45 -19.08 -23.43
C GLY A 354 -6.22 -18.16 -24.37
N PRO A 355 -6.97 -18.71 -25.35
CA PRO A 355 -7.85 -17.96 -26.23
C PRO A 355 -8.82 -17.04 -25.47
N LEU A 356 -9.42 -17.50 -24.37
CA LEU A 356 -10.34 -16.72 -23.55
C LEU A 356 -9.66 -15.45 -23.00
N CYS A 357 -8.45 -15.59 -22.41
CA CYS A 357 -7.72 -14.44 -21.90
C CYS A 357 -7.40 -13.43 -23.01
N TYR A 358 -7.02 -13.93 -24.18
CA TYR A 358 -6.62 -13.07 -25.33
C TYR A 358 -7.80 -12.33 -25.98
N THR A 359 -9.05 -12.65 -25.68
CA THR A 359 -10.19 -11.85 -26.17
C THR A 359 -10.10 -10.39 -25.69
N CYS A 360 -9.63 -10.18 -24.47
CA CYS A 360 -9.41 -8.85 -23.88
C CYS A 360 -7.91 -8.46 -23.89
N HIS A 361 -7.01 -9.43 -23.73
CA HIS A 361 -5.55 -9.20 -23.68
C HIS A 361 -4.86 -9.41 -25.03
N ALA A 362 -5.49 -9.04 -26.13
CA ALA A 362 -4.96 -9.17 -27.49
C ALA A 362 -3.62 -8.43 -27.68
N LYS A 363 -3.41 -7.32 -27.00
CA LYS A 363 -2.14 -6.59 -27.02
C LYS A 363 -1.01 -7.44 -26.43
N THR A 364 -1.25 -8.07 -25.27
CA THR A 364 -0.28 -8.96 -24.61
C THR A 364 0.11 -10.13 -25.51
N GLN A 365 -0.86 -10.74 -26.19
CA GLN A 365 -0.61 -11.78 -27.18
C GLN A 365 0.25 -11.28 -28.35
N THR A 366 -0.11 -10.11 -28.91
CA THR A 366 0.56 -9.55 -30.08
C THR A 366 2.00 -9.14 -29.77
N GLU A 367 2.21 -8.54 -28.61
CA GLU A 367 3.55 -8.15 -28.13
C GLU A 367 4.36 -9.38 -27.76
N GLY A 368 3.73 -10.35 -27.09
CA GLY A 368 4.37 -11.62 -26.73
C GLY A 368 4.94 -12.38 -27.92
N LYS A 369 4.16 -12.51 -29.00
CA LYS A 369 4.61 -13.14 -30.24
C LYS A 369 5.82 -12.50 -30.90
N LYS A 370 6.15 -11.25 -30.56
CA LYS A 370 7.33 -10.52 -31.05
C LYS A 370 8.55 -10.73 -30.17
N LEU A 371 8.39 -11.31 -28.98
CA LEU A 371 9.51 -11.56 -28.08
C LEU A 371 10.39 -12.67 -28.64
N LYS A 372 11.70 -12.44 -28.63
CA LYS A 372 12.67 -13.42 -29.10
C LYS A 372 12.72 -14.66 -28.23
N ASN A 373 12.59 -14.46 -26.94
CA ASN A 373 12.56 -15.53 -25.95
C ASN A 373 11.27 -15.36 -25.14
N GLN A 374 10.38 -16.32 -25.24
CA GLN A 374 9.15 -16.38 -24.46
C GLN A 374 9.35 -17.30 -23.26
N HIS A 375 8.77 -16.94 -22.12
CA HIS A 375 8.74 -17.80 -20.94
C HIS A 375 7.80 -18.98 -21.23
N PRO A 376 8.18 -20.25 -20.98
CA PRO A 376 7.38 -21.40 -21.38
C PRO A 376 5.91 -21.36 -20.99
N PRO A 377 5.50 -21.05 -19.73
CA PRO A 377 4.08 -20.95 -19.40
C PRO A 377 3.34 -19.88 -20.21
N PHE A 378 4.01 -18.77 -20.57
CA PHE A 378 3.41 -17.74 -21.40
C PHE A 378 3.30 -18.18 -22.88
N GLU A 379 4.30 -18.89 -23.40
CA GLU A 379 4.28 -19.47 -24.76
C GLU A 379 3.14 -20.47 -24.92
N GLU A 380 2.90 -21.28 -23.89
CA GLU A 380 1.81 -22.27 -23.81
C GLU A 380 0.45 -21.64 -23.48
N ALA A 381 0.41 -20.33 -23.27
CA ALA A 381 -0.78 -19.58 -22.81
C ALA A 381 -1.37 -20.10 -21.49
N ASP A 382 -0.54 -20.67 -20.63
CA ASP A 382 -0.89 -21.09 -19.26
C ASP A 382 -0.84 -19.90 -18.30
N CYS A 383 -1.81 -18.99 -18.47
CA CYS A 383 -1.90 -17.74 -17.70
C CYS A 383 -2.15 -18.01 -16.21
N GLN A 384 -2.89 -19.09 -15.90
CA GLN A 384 -3.36 -19.39 -14.54
C GLN A 384 -2.26 -19.96 -13.64
N SER A 385 -1.15 -20.44 -14.18
CA SER A 385 0.02 -20.80 -13.39
C SER A 385 0.58 -19.62 -12.59
N CYS A 386 0.37 -18.39 -13.06
CA CYS A 386 0.87 -17.18 -12.42
C CYS A 386 -0.23 -16.22 -11.97
N HIS A 387 -1.36 -16.16 -12.70
CA HIS A 387 -2.43 -15.19 -12.47
C HIS A 387 -3.72 -15.85 -11.96
N ASN A 388 -4.41 -15.17 -11.03
CA ASN A 388 -5.74 -15.55 -10.61
C ASN A 388 -6.79 -14.71 -11.37
N PRO A 389 -7.58 -15.32 -12.27
CA PRO A 389 -8.55 -14.60 -13.09
C PRO A 389 -9.71 -13.97 -12.28
N HIS A 390 -9.90 -14.37 -11.04
CA HIS A 390 -10.90 -13.77 -10.16
C HIS A 390 -10.36 -12.63 -9.29
N GLY A 391 -9.08 -12.30 -9.43
CA GLY A 391 -8.42 -11.27 -8.63
C GLY A 391 -7.54 -11.84 -7.52
N SER A 392 -6.78 -10.99 -6.87
CA SER A 392 -5.77 -11.40 -5.89
C SER A 392 -5.49 -10.29 -4.88
N ASN A 393 -4.79 -10.63 -3.80
CA ASN A 393 -4.25 -9.65 -2.86
C ASN A 393 -2.87 -9.12 -3.29
N VAL A 394 -2.37 -9.57 -4.43
CA VAL A 394 -1.07 -9.19 -5.01
C VAL A 394 -1.29 -8.42 -6.30
N GLU A 395 -0.41 -7.45 -6.59
CA GLU A 395 -0.46 -6.68 -7.82
C GLU A 395 -0.39 -7.57 -9.07
N ASN A 396 -0.96 -7.08 -10.17
CA ASN A 396 -1.11 -7.82 -11.43
C ASN A 396 -1.86 -9.15 -11.26
N ILE A 397 -2.72 -9.26 -10.25
CA ILE A 397 -3.52 -10.45 -9.93
C ILE A 397 -2.70 -11.76 -9.90
N LEU A 398 -1.46 -11.72 -9.42
CA LEU A 398 -0.67 -12.93 -9.23
C LEU A 398 -1.33 -13.85 -8.19
N VAL A 399 -1.24 -15.16 -8.37
CA VAL A 399 -1.81 -16.16 -7.43
C VAL A 399 -1.18 -16.08 -6.04
N ASN A 400 0.06 -15.60 -5.95
CA ASN A 400 0.82 -15.37 -4.72
C ASN A 400 1.85 -14.25 -4.95
N ARG A 401 2.69 -13.94 -3.95
CA ARG A 401 3.85 -13.06 -4.12
C ARG A 401 4.71 -13.55 -5.28
N ALA A 402 5.33 -12.63 -5.99
CA ALA A 402 6.11 -12.94 -7.19
C ALA A 402 7.21 -14.00 -6.93
N ASP A 403 7.93 -13.90 -5.83
CA ASP A 403 8.94 -14.88 -5.42
C ASP A 403 8.34 -16.29 -5.25
N THR A 404 7.23 -16.40 -4.52
CA THR A 404 6.54 -17.68 -4.29
C THR A 404 6.05 -18.28 -5.61
N VAL A 405 5.51 -17.44 -6.51
CA VAL A 405 5.09 -17.89 -7.85
C VAL A 405 6.29 -18.42 -8.65
N CYS A 406 7.40 -17.67 -8.65
CA CYS A 406 8.60 -18.08 -9.38
C CYS A 406 9.23 -19.34 -8.79
N TYR A 407 9.38 -19.42 -7.49
CA TYR A 407 9.98 -20.58 -6.80
C TYR A 407 9.10 -21.83 -6.87
N GLY A 408 7.82 -21.70 -7.19
CA GLY A 408 6.97 -22.87 -7.49
C GLY A 408 7.52 -23.78 -8.58
N CYS A 409 8.25 -23.20 -9.56
CA CYS A 409 8.92 -23.93 -10.62
C CYS A 409 10.46 -23.86 -10.53
N HIS A 410 11.00 -22.78 -9.94
CA HIS A 410 12.44 -22.51 -9.78
C HIS A 410 12.90 -22.73 -8.33
N ALA A 411 12.49 -23.83 -7.71
CA ALA A 411 12.73 -24.11 -6.29
C ALA A 411 14.22 -24.14 -5.89
N GLU A 412 15.09 -24.59 -6.80
CA GLU A 412 16.54 -24.61 -6.57
C GLU A 412 17.13 -23.20 -6.39
N LYS A 413 16.51 -22.19 -6.99
CA LYS A 413 16.97 -20.80 -6.89
C LYS A 413 16.66 -20.16 -5.53
N GLU A 414 15.67 -20.63 -4.82
CA GLU A 414 15.36 -20.11 -3.49
C GLU A 414 16.55 -20.28 -2.54
N SER A 415 17.11 -21.48 -2.45
CA SER A 415 18.28 -21.75 -1.60
C SER A 415 19.55 -21.07 -2.11
N GLU A 416 19.72 -20.96 -3.44
CA GLU A 416 20.86 -20.28 -4.07
C GLU A 416 20.87 -18.79 -3.72
N TYR A 417 19.70 -18.16 -3.61
CA TYR A 417 19.59 -16.71 -3.36
C TYR A 417 19.52 -16.35 -1.86
N GLN A 418 19.37 -17.30 -0.97
CA GLN A 418 19.43 -17.11 0.49
C GLN A 418 20.90 -17.16 0.97
N GLN A 419 21.65 -16.09 0.70
CA GLN A 419 23.04 -15.94 1.13
C GLN A 419 23.21 -14.78 2.12
N ASN A 420 24.44 -14.60 2.63
CA ASN A 420 24.75 -13.55 3.62
C ASN A 420 24.43 -12.13 3.11
N HIS A 421 24.58 -11.93 1.80
CA HIS A 421 24.31 -10.68 1.13
C HIS A 421 23.39 -10.94 -0.06
N THR A 422 22.13 -10.63 0.10
CA THR A 422 21.10 -10.76 -0.93
C THR A 422 20.72 -9.37 -1.44
N HIS A 423 20.60 -9.22 -2.76
CA HIS A 423 20.18 -7.96 -3.37
C HIS A 423 18.77 -7.57 -2.90
N ASP A 424 18.58 -6.31 -2.55
CA ASP A 424 17.34 -5.83 -1.94
C ASP A 424 16.06 -6.20 -2.72
N PRO A 425 15.98 -6.09 -4.06
CA PRO A 425 14.83 -6.57 -4.81
C PRO A 425 14.58 -8.08 -4.67
N VAL A 426 15.64 -8.88 -4.61
CA VAL A 426 15.55 -10.34 -4.43
C VAL A 426 15.08 -10.67 -3.02
N GLN A 427 15.64 -10.02 -2.01
CA GLN A 427 15.24 -10.18 -0.61
C GLN A 427 13.75 -9.83 -0.40
N LYS A 428 13.26 -8.83 -1.14
CA LYS A 428 11.84 -8.43 -1.12
C LYS A 428 10.94 -9.30 -2.00
N GLY A 429 11.49 -10.27 -2.70
CA GLY A 429 10.74 -11.14 -3.61
C GLY A 429 10.27 -10.44 -4.90
N ASN A 430 10.91 -9.32 -5.26
CA ASN A 430 10.55 -8.52 -6.44
C ASN A 430 11.35 -8.96 -7.69
N CYS A 431 11.20 -10.20 -8.11
CA CYS A 431 11.87 -10.76 -9.29
C CYS A 431 11.56 -9.97 -10.56
N THR A 432 10.34 -9.43 -10.64
CA THR A 432 9.86 -8.68 -11.80
C THR A 432 10.43 -7.25 -11.89
N ALA A 433 11.21 -6.79 -10.93
CA ALA A 433 11.97 -5.56 -11.07
C ALA A 433 13.00 -5.67 -12.21
N CYS A 434 13.58 -6.86 -12.39
CA CYS A 434 14.62 -7.14 -13.37
C CYS A 434 14.14 -8.03 -14.51
N HIS A 435 13.28 -9.01 -14.22
CA HIS A 435 12.81 -10.00 -15.18
C HIS A 435 11.39 -9.70 -15.68
N SER A 436 11.11 -10.09 -16.91
CA SER A 436 9.75 -10.12 -17.47
C SER A 436 9.20 -11.53 -17.39
N GLY A 437 8.07 -11.71 -16.70
CA GLY A 437 7.42 -13.02 -16.56
C GLY A 437 6.88 -13.59 -17.88
N HIS A 438 6.69 -12.76 -18.89
CA HIS A 438 6.20 -13.20 -20.21
C HIS A 438 7.32 -13.50 -21.20
N GLY A 439 8.51 -13.00 -20.94
CA GLY A 439 9.67 -13.16 -21.83
C GLY A 439 10.26 -11.80 -22.22
N SER A 440 11.36 -11.83 -22.98
CA SER A 440 12.02 -10.63 -23.48
C SER A 440 12.92 -10.90 -24.69
N ALA A 441 13.65 -9.90 -25.13
CA ALA A 441 14.69 -10.05 -26.14
C ALA A 441 15.94 -10.77 -25.58
N ASP A 442 16.11 -10.79 -24.27
CA ASP A 442 17.22 -11.43 -23.55
C ASP A 442 16.86 -12.87 -23.16
N LYS A 443 17.84 -13.78 -23.23
CA LYS A 443 17.64 -15.20 -22.90
C LYS A 443 17.29 -15.47 -21.43
N ASN A 444 17.62 -14.56 -20.53
CA ASN A 444 17.29 -14.63 -19.11
C ASN A 444 16.06 -13.77 -18.79
N PHE A 445 15.30 -13.37 -19.80
CA PHE A 445 14.07 -12.57 -19.68
C PHE A 445 14.27 -11.21 -19.00
N LEU A 446 15.48 -10.62 -19.08
CA LEU A 446 15.74 -9.29 -18.54
C LEU A 446 14.89 -8.22 -19.26
N ARG A 447 14.39 -7.25 -18.51
CA ARG A 447 13.60 -6.13 -19.05
C ARG A 447 14.41 -5.19 -19.91
N GLU A 448 15.68 -5.01 -19.54
CA GLU A 448 16.67 -4.20 -20.27
C GLU A 448 17.96 -4.99 -20.44
N LYS A 449 18.74 -4.65 -21.46
CA LYS A 449 20.02 -5.33 -21.74
C LYS A 449 21.12 -4.81 -20.83
N GLY A 450 21.89 -5.76 -20.28
CA GLY A 450 23.13 -5.46 -19.57
C GLY A 450 22.94 -4.43 -18.47
N ASN A 451 23.84 -3.47 -18.41
CA ASN A 451 23.90 -2.50 -17.32
C ASN A 451 22.82 -1.42 -17.36
N LYS A 452 22.11 -1.22 -18.46
CA LYS A 452 20.95 -0.33 -18.51
C LYS A 452 19.91 -0.76 -17.47
N LEU A 453 19.82 -2.06 -17.21
CA LEU A 453 18.96 -2.58 -16.14
C LEU A 453 19.41 -2.09 -14.77
N CYS A 454 20.72 -2.16 -14.48
CA CYS A 454 21.27 -1.69 -13.20
C CYS A 454 21.12 -0.18 -13.04
N GLN A 455 21.30 0.59 -14.12
CA GLN A 455 21.17 2.05 -14.15
C GLN A 455 19.76 2.54 -13.74
N THR A 456 18.72 1.74 -13.93
CA THR A 456 17.36 2.13 -13.54
C THR A 456 17.22 2.48 -12.04
N CYS A 457 18.09 1.88 -11.19
CA CYS A 457 18.12 2.13 -9.75
C CYS A 457 19.44 2.75 -9.27
N HIS A 458 20.57 2.45 -9.96
CA HIS A 458 21.89 2.89 -9.60
C HIS A 458 22.39 4.09 -10.44
N GLU A 459 21.49 4.84 -11.09
CA GLU A 459 21.84 5.99 -11.94
C GLU A 459 22.75 7.04 -11.26
N PRO A 460 22.48 7.47 -10.00
CA PRO A 460 23.33 8.47 -9.36
C PRO A 460 24.78 8.03 -9.16
N PHE A 461 24.97 6.73 -8.91
CA PHE A 461 26.31 6.13 -8.73
C PHE A 461 27.07 6.03 -10.05
N MET A 462 26.37 5.78 -11.15
CA MET A 462 26.95 5.58 -12.48
C MET A 462 27.21 6.87 -13.25
N LYS A 463 26.70 8.01 -12.77
CA LYS A 463 26.90 9.30 -13.41
C LYS A 463 28.39 9.70 -13.30
N LYS A 464 29.04 9.87 -14.43
CA LYS A 464 30.41 10.33 -14.50
C LYS A 464 30.53 11.79 -14.13
N GLU A 465 31.41 12.10 -13.19
CA GLU A 465 31.78 13.48 -12.86
C GLU A 465 32.99 13.92 -13.69
N LEU A 466 33.19 15.25 -13.75
CA LEU A 466 34.32 15.82 -14.49
C LEU A 466 35.64 15.40 -13.82
N ASN A 467 36.61 14.89 -14.58
CA ASN A 467 37.93 14.43 -14.12
C ASN A 467 37.94 13.17 -13.26
N GLU A 468 36.92 12.31 -13.31
CA GLU A 468 37.00 10.97 -12.74
C GLU A 468 37.72 9.99 -13.70
N ASN A 469 38.61 9.19 -13.12
CA ASN A 469 39.17 8.00 -13.73
C ASN A 469 38.23 6.81 -13.41
N GLU A 470 37.87 6.05 -14.40
CA GLU A 470 37.02 4.89 -14.25
C GLU A 470 37.83 3.62 -14.40
N HIS A 471 37.51 2.58 -13.60
CA HIS A 471 38.04 1.23 -13.78
C HIS A 471 37.50 0.63 -15.07
N SER A 472 38.32 -0.05 -15.85
CA SER A 472 37.92 -0.51 -17.18
C SER A 472 36.61 -1.34 -17.18
N PRO A 473 36.43 -2.39 -16.35
CA PRO A 473 35.15 -3.11 -16.30
C PRO A 473 33.94 -2.24 -15.96
N PHE A 474 34.15 -1.22 -15.13
CA PHE A 474 33.10 -0.26 -14.79
C PHE A 474 32.79 0.71 -15.95
N ALA A 475 33.84 1.18 -16.64
CA ALA A 475 33.71 2.04 -17.82
C ALA A 475 33.03 1.32 -19.00
N ASP A 476 33.27 0.02 -19.12
CA ASP A 476 32.66 -0.85 -20.13
C ASP A 476 31.25 -1.31 -19.76
N ASP A 477 30.72 -0.79 -18.64
CA ASP A 477 29.39 -1.15 -18.12
C ASP A 477 29.25 -2.67 -17.86
N ASP A 478 30.27 -3.38 -17.41
CA ASP A 478 30.20 -4.82 -17.12
C ASP A 478 30.18 -5.12 -15.61
N CYS A 479 29.06 -4.78 -14.97
CA CYS A 479 28.87 -4.98 -13.53
C CYS A 479 28.97 -6.44 -13.10
N THR A 480 28.55 -7.36 -13.96
CA THR A 480 28.45 -8.80 -13.63
C THR A 480 29.78 -9.54 -13.69
N VAL A 481 30.84 -8.89 -14.16
CA VAL A 481 32.22 -9.40 -14.05
C VAL A 481 32.65 -9.50 -12.59
N CYS A 482 32.22 -8.55 -11.77
CA CYS A 482 32.57 -8.50 -10.35
C CYS A 482 31.40 -8.84 -9.42
N HIS A 483 30.15 -8.51 -9.79
CA HIS A 483 29.00 -8.66 -8.93
C HIS A 483 28.07 -9.78 -9.36
N THR A 484 27.49 -10.48 -8.38
CA THR A 484 26.36 -11.39 -8.58
C THR A 484 25.06 -10.62 -8.32
N PRO A 485 24.14 -10.54 -9.30
CA PRO A 485 22.98 -9.66 -9.19
C PRO A 485 21.90 -10.15 -8.22
N HIS A 486 21.93 -11.40 -7.79
CA HIS A 486 20.93 -11.98 -6.92
C HIS A 486 21.39 -12.04 -5.45
N ALA A 487 22.45 -12.77 -5.17
CA ALA A 487 23.00 -12.93 -3.83
C ALA A 487 24.46 -13.39 -3.87
N SER A 488 25.18 -13.17 -2.77
CA SER A 488 26.57 -13.61 -2.59
C SER A 488 26.87 -13.88 -1.12
N GLY A 489 27.83 -14.76 -0.87
CA GLY A 489 28.45 -14.92 0.45
C GLY A 489 29.33 -13.74 0.85
N ASN A 490 29.74 -12.91 -0.13
CA ASN A 490 30.72 -11.84 0.03
C ASN A 490 30.05 -10.46 0.12
N LYS A 491 30.60 -9.59 0.98
CA LYS A 491 30.14 -8.21 1.14
C LYS A 491 30.19 -7.44 -0.19
N GLY A 492 29.16 -6.65 -0.46
CA GLY A 492 29.04 -5.91 -1.72
C GLY A 492 28.58 -6.79 -2.88
N MET A 493 28.13 -8.03 -2.58
CA MET A 493 27.64 -9.00 -3.56
C MET A 493 28.67 -9.31 -4.68
N ILE A 494 29.96 -9.30 -4.35
CA ILE A 494 30.99 -9.71 -5.29
C ILE A 494 30.98 -11.24 -5.47
N ALA A 495 31.34 -11.68 -6.67
CA ALA A 495 31.27 -13.08 -7.09
C ALA A 495 32.19 -13.99 -6.28
N GLU A 496 33.35 -13.49 -5.89
CA GLU A 496 34.38 -14.18 -5.11
C GLU A 496 34.90 -13.28 -3.99
N GLU A 497 35.75 -13.79 -3.11
CA GLU A 497 36.49 -12.95 -2.17
C GLU A 497 37.33 -11.93 -2.91
N GLN A 498 37.51 -10.75 -2.30
CA GLN A 498 38.09 -9.59 -2.96
C GLN A 498 39.48 -9.85 -3.59
N GLY A 499 40.38 -10.54 -2.86
CA GLY A 499 41.71 -10.85 -3.35
C GLY A 499 41.67 -11.69 -4.65
N PRO A 500 41.12 -12.90 -4.62
CA PRO A 500 40.93 -13.72 -5.80
C PRO A 500 40.24 -13.02 -6.95
N LEU A 501 39.16 -12.27 -6.66
CA LEU A 501 38.44 -11.53 -7.71
C LEU A 501 39.33 -10.48 -8.40
N CYS A 502 40.09 -9.69 -7.67
CA CYS A 502 40.97 -8.69 -8.25
C CYS A 502 42.13 -9.36 -9.05
N PHE A 503 42.73 -10.41 -8.49
CA PHE A 503 43.83 -11.14 -9.11
C PHE A 503 43.44 -11.92 -10.38
N SER A 504 42.15 -12.19 -10.57
CA SER A 504 41.69 -12.84 -11.82
C SER A 504 42.02 -12.02 -13.09
N CYS A 505 42.20 -10.70 -12.94
CA CYS A 505 42.64 -9.80 -14.02
C CYS A 505 44.00 -9.14 -13.71
N HIS A 506 44.39 -9.04 -12.45
CA HIS A 506 45.67 -8.47 -12.02
C HIS A 506 46.66 -9.55 -11.60
N ASP A 507 46.83 -10.58 -12.48
CA ASP A 507 47.66 -11.75 -12.24
C ASP A 507 49.17 -11.47 -12.17
N GLU A 508 49.64 -10.45 -12.89
CA GLU A 508 51.04 -9.98 -12.80
C GLU A 508 51.34 -9.39 -11.42
N LEU A 509 50.37 -8.69 -10.81
CA LEU A 509 50.48 -8.17 -9.44
C LEU A 509 50.55 -9.31 -8.43
N GLN A 510 49.74 -10.35 -8.61
CA GLN A 510 49.76 -11.55 -7.76
C GLN A 510 51.10 -12.25 -7.84
N ALA A 511 51.59 -12.53 -9.04
CA ALA A 511 52.86 -13.21 -9.26
C ALA A 511 54.03 -12.45 -8.61
N SER A 512 54.03 -11.12 -8.75
CA SER A 512 55.05 -10.25 -8.13
C SER A 512 54.93 -10.24 -6.60
N LEU A 513 53.72 -10.22 -6.07
CA LEU A 513 53.48 -10.28 -4.63
C LEU A 513 54.00 -11.58 -4.00
N GLU A 514 53.81 -12.71 -4.69
CA GLU A 514 54.25 -14.05 -4.21
C GLU A 514 55.76 -14.18 -4.13
N THR A 515 56.50 -13.57 -5.04
CA THR A 515 57.95 -13.69 -5.15
C THR A 515 58.74 -12.64 -4.38
N SER A 516 58.13 -11.52 -4.03
CA SER A 516 58.83 -10.38 -3.42
C SER A 516 59.20 -10.59 -1.95
N LYS A 517 60.31 -9.97 -1.52
CA LYS A 517 60.84 -10.08 -0.15
C LYS A 517 60.01 -9.37 0.91
N SER A 518 59.43 -8.23 0.56
CA SER A 518 58.64 -7.40 1.43
C SER A 518 57.27 -7.14 0.80
N ARG A 519 56.21 -7.38 1.56
CA ARG A 519 54.82 -7.34 1.09
C ARG A 519 53.96 -6.58 2.06
N HIS A 520 53.08 -5.73 1.56
CA HIS A 520 52.16 -4.95 2.39
C HIS A 520 51.04 -5.86 2.93
N GLY A 521 50.76 -5.76 4.21
CA GLY A 521 49.83 -6.66 4.90
C GLY A 521 48.42 -6.66 4.30
N SER A 522 47.86 -5.48 4.01
CA SER A 522 46.53 -5.34 3.39
C SER A 522 46.47 -5.98 2.00
N VAL A 523 47.55 -5.90 1.21
CA VAL A 523 47.61 -6.51 -0.11
C VAL A 523 47.67 -8.03 -0.02
N VAL A 524 48.46 -8.57 0.91
CA VAL A 524 48.51 -10.02 1.22
C VAL A 524 47.16 -10.55 1.64
N ALA A 525 46.42 -9.74 2.41
CA ALA A 525 45.06 -10.07 2.86
C ALA A 525 43.99 -9.87 1.78
N GLY A 526 44.36 -9.43 0.58
CA GLY A 526 43.42 -9.17 -0.52
C GLY A 526 42.51 -7.96 -0.30
N GLN A 527 42.87 -7.04 0.59
CA GLN A 527 42.04 -5.88 0.99
C GLN A 527 42.26 -4.68 0.06
N CYS A 528 42.10 -4.88 -1.23
CA CYS A 528 42.41 -3.87 -2.27
C CYS A 528 41.59 -2.60 -2.13
N THR A 529 40.33 -2.70 -1.71
CA THR A 529 39.41 -1.56 -1.57
C THR A 529 39.64 -0.73 -0.31
N GLU A 530 40.60 -1.05 0.54
CA GLU A 530 41.04 -0.15 1.60
C GLU A 530 41.81 1.05 1.05
N CYS A 531 42.41 0.89 -0.14
CA CYS A 531 43.21 1.92 -0.80
C CYS A 531 42.60 2.37 -2.13
N HIS A 532 41.95 1.47 -2.86
CA HIS A 532 41.40 1.73 -4.19
C HIS A 532 39.88 1.73 -4.21
N ASN A 533 39.29 2.64 -5.01
CA ASN A 533 37.89 2.56 -5.39
C ASN A 533 37.78 1.72 -6.69
N PRO A 534 37.14 0.53 -6.63
CA PRO A 534 37.10 -0.36 -7.78
C PRO A 534 36.21 0.13 -8.93
N HIS A 535 35.49 1.24 -8.76
CA HIS A 535 34.62 1.80 -9.77
C HIS A 535 35.22 3.04 -10.42
N LYS A 536 35.42 4.11 -9.65
CA LYS A 536 35.91 5.39 -10.15
C LYS A 536 36.53 6.27 -9.06
N SER A 537 37.46 7.11 -9.43
CA SER A 537 38.08 8.09 -8.53
C SER A 537 38.60 9.29 -9.31
N THR A 538 38.66 10.44 -8.65
CA THR A 538 39.35 11.65 -9.19
C THR A 538 40.85 11.55 -9.12
N LEU A 539 41.38 10.57 -8.40
CA LEU A 539 42.83 10.36 -8.26
C LEU A 539 43.33 9.28 -9.25
N GLU A 540 44.55 9.44 -9.69
CA GLU A 540 45.20 8.41 -10.52
C GLU A 540 45.23 7.05 -9.79
N THR A 541 45.22 5.97 -10.54
CA THR A 541 45.21 4.60 -10.04
C THR A 541 44.05 4.30 -9.10
N LEU A 542 42.95 5.10 -9.19
CA LEU A 542 41.72 4.89 -8.46
C LEU A 542 41.86 4.92 -6.93
N LEU A 543 42.79 5.73 -6.39
CA LEU A 543 42.98 5.83 -4.95
C LEU A 543 41.80 6.53 -4.27
N LEU A 544 41.54 6.13 -3.00
CA LEU A 544 40.51 6.74 -2.16
C LEU A 544 40.87 8.11 -1.62
N ALA A 545 42.19 8.33 -1.41
CA ALA A 545 42.74 9.60 -0.95
C ALA A 545 44.19 9.76 -1.45
N PRO A 546 44.76 10.98 -1.55
CA PRO A 546 46.14 11.16 -1.92
C PRO A 546 47.08 10.68 -0.78
N SER A 547 48.38 10.46 -1.15
CA SER A 547 49.44 10.32 -0.18
C SER A 547 49.78 11.71 0.39
N PRO A 548 50.07 11.88 1.72
CA PRO A 548 50.19 10.85 2.74
C PRO A 548 48.89 10.45 3.45
N GLU A 549 47.75 11.14 3.20
CA GLU A 549 46.51 10.99 3.92
C GLU A 549 45.99 9.55 3.86
N LEU A 550 46.06 8.88 2.70
CA LEU A 550 45.66 7.50 2.51
C LEU A 550 46.37 6.56 3.47
N CYS A 551 47.71 6.70 3.54
CA CYS A 551 48.55 5.84 4.36
C CYS A 551 48.32 6.08 5.85
N LEU A 552 48.20 7.35 6.24
CA LEU A 552 48.00 7.77 7.64
C LEU A 552 46.64 7.37 8.21
N ALA A 553 45.70 6.93 7.40
CA ALA A 553 44.43 6.38 7.85
C ALA A 553 44.65 5.12 8.72
N CYS A 554 45.63 4.30 8.38
CA CYS A 554 46.01 3.08 9.11
C CYS A 554 47.28 3.24 9.94
N HIS A 555 48.28 4.01 9.46
CA HIS A 555 49.55 4.24 10.14
C HIS A 555 49.48 5.39 11.15
N GLN A 556 48.61 5.21 12.19
CA GLN A 556 48.30 6.24 13.19
C GLN A 556 49.52 6.58 14.06
N ASP A 557 50.40 5.61 14.34
CA ASP A 557 51.63 5.85 15.11
C ASP A 557 52.59 6.81 14.42
N ILE A 558 52.62 6.77 13.09
CA ILE A 558 53.41 7.71 12.28
C ILE A 558 52.75 9.11 12.29
N LYS A 559 51.41 9.13 12.15
CA LYS A 559 50.61 10.35 12.20
C LYS A 559 50.78 11.11 13.51
N GLU A 560 50.64 10.42 14.65
CA GLU A 560 50.83 11.01 15.99
C GLU A 560 52.23 11.65 16.17
N LYS A 561 53.23 11.00 15.61
CA LYS A 561 54.62 11.58 15.63
C LYS A 561 54.73 12.77 14.70
N MET A 562 54.10 12.74 13.52
CA MET A 562 54.08 13.89 12.59
C MET A 562 53.40 15.10 13.22
N ASP A 563 52.35 14.90 14.02
CA ASP A 563 51.63 15.97 14.71
C ASP A 563 52.43 16.60 15.88
N SER A 564 53.44 15.89 16.43
CA SER A 564 54.13 16.25 17.65
C SER A 564 55.67 16.49 17.48
N GLU A 565 56.25 16.11 16.36
CA GLU A 565 57.66 16.18 16.06
C GLU A 565 57.97 16.94 14.77
N ARG A 566 59.23 17.21 14.53
CA ARG A 566 59.70 17.75 13.23
C ARG A 566 59.56 16.68 12.16
N ILE A 567 58.85 16.99 11.10
CA ILE A 567 58.62 16.09 9.96
C ILE A 567 59.80 16.19 8.98
N HIS A 568 60.32 15.07 8.52
CA HIS A 568 61.22 14.99 7.39
C HIS A 568 60.47 15.41 6.11
N PRO A 569 60.92 16.42 5.37
CA PRO A 569 60.11 17.02 4.32
C PRO A 569 59.50 16.06 3.29
N PRO A 570 60.20 15.05 2.77
CA PRO A 570 59.59 14.03 1.89
C PRO A 570 58.46 13.26 2.53
N ALA A 571 58.63 12.84 3.81
CA ALA A 571 57.65 12.04 4.54
C ALA A 571 56.31 12.80 4.75
N GLY A 572 56.36 14.13 4.89
CA GLY A 572 55.15 14.97 5.01
C GLY A 572 54.44 15.25 3.70
N ARG A 573 55.00 14.86 2.58
CA ARG A 573 54.43 15.15 1.25
C ARG A 573 53.94 13.92 0.54
N ASP A 574 54.72 12.85 0.50
CA ASP A 574 54.41 11.63 -0.25
C ASP A 574 55.20 10.43 0.27
N CYS A 575 54.51 9.45 0.79
CA CYS A 575 55.08 8.20 1.28
C CYS A 575 55.67 7.37 0.13
N LEU A 576 55.04 7.43 -1.04
CA LEU A 576 55.42 6.62 -2.20
C LEU A 576 56.76 7.04 -2.82
N ARG A 577 57.29 8.19 -2.42
CA ARG A 577 58.62 8.60 -2.83
C ARG A 577 59.70 7.60 -2.30
N CYS A 578 59.43 6.97 -1.17
CA CYS A 578 60.38 6.07 -0.52
C CYS A 578 59.88 4.64 -0.45
N HIS A 579 58.57 4.43 -0.44
CA HIS A 579 57.94 3.14 -0.25
C HIS A 579 57.16 2.68 -1.48
N GLN A 580 57.18 1.35 -1.74
CA GLN A 580 56.27 0.66 -2.66
C GLN A 580 55.01 0.30 -1.92
N PRO A 581 53.81 0.59 -2.42
CA PRO A 581 52.57 0.35 -1.67
C PRO A 581 52.14 -1.10 -1.62
N HIS A 582 52.57 -1.93 -2.54
CA HIS A 582 52.12 -3.30 -2.68
C HIS A 582 53.17 -4.33 -2.21
N PHE A 583 54.34 -4.26 -2.77
CA PHE A 583 55.46 -5.19 -2.51
C PHE A 583 56.78 -4.56 -2.93
N SER A 584 57.89 -5.11 -2.46
CA SER A 584 59.23 -4.66 -2.83
C SER A 584 60.27 -5.79 -2.65
N GLU A 585 61.35 -5.71 -3.43
CA GLU A 585 62.57 -6.53 -3.23
C GLU A 585 63.43 -6.02 -2.04
N GLU A 586 63.13 -4.83 -1.53
CA GLU A 586 63.81 -4.24 -0.39
C GLU A 586 62.98 -4.39 0.88
N ALA A 587 63.63 -4.51 2.03
CA ALA A 587 62.95 -4.53 3.32
C ALA A 587 62.13 -3.26 3.58
N MET A 588 61.02 -3.42 4.37
CA MET A 588 60.14 -2.30 4.73
C MET A 588 59.51 -1.60 3.53
N LEU A 589 59.29 -2.33 2.44
CA LEU A 589 58.69 -1.83 1.21
C LEU A 589 59.46 -0.63 0.59
N MET A 590 60.76 -0.61 0.73
CA MET A 590 61.54 0.49 0.16
C MET A 590 61.61 0.40 -1.37
N ASN A 591 61.63 1.53 -2.07
CA ASN A 591 61.74 1.62 -3.53
C ASN A 591 63.09 1.11 -4.05
N GLN A 592 64.13 1.33 -3.25
CA GLN A 592 65.53 1.07 -3.58
C GLN A 592 66.30 0.67 -2.29
N PRO A 593 67.51 0.14 -2.41
CA PRO A 593 68.40 -0.01 -1.26
C PRO A 593 68.54 1.33 -0.51
N LEU A 594 68.46 1.24 0.82
CA LEU A 594 68.30 2.42 1.71
C LEU A 594 69.36 3.51 1.43
N HIS A 595 70.65 3.14 1.21
CA HIS A 595 71.73 4.08 0.94
C HIS A 595 71.52 4.84 -0.40
N ALA A 596 71.04 4.13 -1.43
CA ALA A 596 70.77 4.75 -2.74
C ALA A 596 69.61 5.71 -2.65
N LEU A 597 68.52 5.32 -1.94
CA LEU A 597 67.37 6.17 -1.72
C LEU A 597 67.71 7.44 -0.98
N CYS A 598 68.51 7.39 0.09
CA CYS A 598 68.89 8.58 0.85
C CYS A 598 69.80 9.50 -0.01
N ASN A 599 70.71 8.91 -0.82
CA ASN A 599 71.64 9.67 -1.64
C ASN A 599 70.98 10.46 -2.79
N GLU A 600 69.74 10.13 -3.17
CA GLU A 600 69.01 10.96 -4.15
C GLU A 600 68.90 12.43 -3.76
N CYS A 601 68.87 12.73 -2.46
CA CYS A 601 68.72 14.07 -1.93
C CYS A 601 69.87 14.50 -1.02
N HIS A 602 70.54 13.52 -0.36
CA HIS A 602 71.64 13.75 0.54
C HIS A 602 72.94 13.42 -0.18
N GLU A 603 73.54 14.43 -0.82
CA GLU A 603 74.80 14.27 -1.56
C GLU A 603 75.94 13.82 -0.63
N ALA A 604 76.20 12.50 -0.63
CA ALA A 604 77.10 11.86 0.29
C ALA A 604 78.59 12.17 0.00
N ASP A 605 78.91 12.70 -1.14
CA ASP A 605 80.22 13.13 -1.57
C ASP A 605 80.55 14.60 -1.17
N ARG A 606 79.57 15.35 -0.63
CA ARG A 606 79.80 16.67 -0.09
C ARG A 606 80.74 16.66 1.11
N ASP A 607 81.68 17.60 1.14
CA ASP A 607 82.62 17.75 2.28
C ASP A 607 81.88 17.75 3.64
N SER A 608 80.83 18.52 3.74
CA SER A 608 80.00 18.60 4.96
C SER A 608 79.33 17.27 5.41
N PHE A 609 78.96 16.40 4.47
CA PHE A 609 78.44 15.09 4.76
C PHE A 609 79.60 14.18 5.21
N GLN A 610 80.70 14.17 4.49
CA GLN A 610 81.94 13.43 4.79
C GLN A 610 82.47 13.77 6.17
N GLU A 611 82.59 15.09 6.48
CA GLU A 611 83.00 15.53 7.78
C GLU A 611 82.05 15.07 8.90
N ALA A 612 80.72 15.12 8.67
CA ALA A 612 79.73 14.71 9.61
C ALA A 612 79.77 13.20 9.89
N HIS A 613 80.14 12.39 8.92
CA HIS A 613 80.19 10.89 8.96
C HIS A 613 81.61 10.34 8.97
N LEU A 614 82.60 11.16 9.28
CA LEU A 614 84.05 10.81 9.44
C LEU A 614 84.66 10.08 8.22
N GLY A 615 84.21 10.48 7.02
CA GLY A 615 84.72 9.94 5.75
C GLY A 615 84.34 8.45 5.51
N ILE A 616 83.37 7.89 6.26
CA ILE A 616 82.90 6.50 6.07
C ILE A 616 82.07 6.43 4.78
N ASP A 617 82.33 5.42 3.97
CA ASP A 617 81.60 5.18 2.74
C ASP A 617 80.12 5.03 3.04
N PRO A 618 79.30 5.85 2.40
CA PRO A 618 77.81 5.84 2.60
C PRO A 618 77.18 4.46 2.35
N SER A 619 77.72 3.66 1.43
CA SER A 619 77.25 2.30 1.15
C SER A 619 77.46 1.33 2.33
N ALA A 620 78.41 1.63 3.23
CA ALA A 620 78.72 0.85 4.41
C ALA A 620 77.90 1.30 5.67
N ILE A 621 77.11 2.40 5.54
CA ILE A 621 76.37 3.00 6.63
C ILE A 621 74.85 2.65 6.47
N ASN A 622 74.25 2.09 7.51
CA ASN A 622 72.82 2.01 7.62
C ASN A 622 72.28 3.30 8.24
N CYS A 623 71.83 4.26 7.45
CA CYS A 623 71.38 5.59 7.86
C CYS A 623 70.36 5.57 8.98
N VAL A 624 69.38 4.62 8.89
CA VAL A 624 68.30 4.51 9.89
C VAL A 624 68.74 3.83 11.19
N SER A 625 69.99 3.42 11.31
CA SER A 625 70.52 3.04 12.61
C SER A 625 70.64 4.20 13.57
N CYS A 626 70.88 5.40 13.05
CA CYS A 626 71.09 6.63 13.80
C CYS A 626 70.00 7.67 13.59
N HIS A 627 69.46 7.77 12.37
CA HIS A 627 68.41 8.71 11.99
C HIS A 627 67.04 8.07 11.97
N THR A 628 66.01 8.89 12.20
CA THR A 628 64.62 8.56 11.99
C THR A 628 64.17 9.21 10.68
N PRO A 629 63.76 8.45 9.67
CA PRO A 629 63.47 8.98 8.32
C PRO A 629 62.13 9.72 8.22
N HIS A 630 61.21 9.53 9.17
CA HIS A 630 59.90 10.15 9.13
C HIS A 630 59.80 11.39 9.99
N THR A 631 60.10 11.28 11.28
CA THR A 631 59.99 12.37 12.25
C THR A 631 61.08 12.30 13.34
N SER A 632 61.42 13.43 13.95
CA SER A 632 62.28 13.50 15.10
C SER A 632 62.09 14.78 15.89
N LYS A 633 62.32 14.74 17.18
CA LYS A 633 62.47 15.94 18.04
C LYS A 633 63.78 16.62 17.80
N ASP A 634 64.77 15.90 17.28
CA ASP A 634 66.09 16.41 16.97
C ASP A 634 66.15 17.10 15.60
N ALA A 635 66.87 18.21 15.49
CA ALA A 635 66.98 18.99 14.24
C ALA A 635 67.67 18.23 13.09
N LYS A 636 68.52 17.25 13.41
CA LYS A 636 69.22 16.38 12.46
C LYS A 636 68.56 14.99 12.33
N PHE A 637 67.34 14.84 12.86
CA PHE A 637 66.58 13.61 12.82
C PHE A 637 67.21 12.41 13.52
N PHE A 638 68.04 12.64 14.58
CA PHE A 638 68.58 11.57 15.38
C PHE A 638 67.47 10.81 16.16
N LYS A 639 67.75 9.51 16.40
CA LYS A 639 66.93 8.69 17.30
C LYS A 639 66.99 9.24 18.73
N PRO A 640 65.90 9.12 19.49
CA PRO A 640 65.82 9.65 20.88
C PRO A 640 66.81 9.00 21.85
N LYS A 641 67.31 7.82 21.55
CA LYS A 641 68.33 7.12 22.33
C LYS A 641 69.52 6.83 21.43
N MET A 642 70.66 7.46 21.72
CA MET A 642 71.95 7.22 21.07
C MET A 642 72.98 6.71 22.07
N HIS A 643 73.88 5.87 21.59
CA HIS A 643 75.03 5.40 22.40
C HIS A 643 75.91 6.59 22.73
N GLY A 644 76.28 6.72 24.03
CA GLY A 644 77.00 7.91 24.53
C GLY A 644 78.27 8.29 23.73
N PRO A 645 79.21 7.39 23.48
CA PRO A 645 80.37 7.70 22.63
C PRO A 645 80.03 8.19 21.24
N PHE A 646 78.97 7.63 20.66
CA PHE A 646 78.49 8.05 19.35
C PHE A 646 77.88 9.47 19.38
N ALA A 647 77.15 9.82 20.44
CA ALA A 647 76.53 11.15 20.58
C ALA A 647 77.61 12.25 20.70
N VAL A 648 78.78 11.97 21.23
CA VAL A 648 79.89 12.90 21.36
C VAL A 648 80.98 12.68 20.29
N ARG A 649 80.71 11.83 19.27
CA ARG A 649 81.59 11.51 18.15
C ARG A 649 82.98 10.98 18.56
N THR A 650 83.05 10.25 19.66
CA THR A 650 84.30 9.59 20.10
C THR A 650 84.18 8.09 19.70
N CYS A 651 84.76 7.75 18.55
CA CYS A 651 84.69 6.40 18.00
C CYS A 651 85.92 5.55 18.45
N ASP A 652 87.01 6.20 18.78
CA ASP A 652 88.28 5.59 19.15
C ASP A 652 88.27 4.64 20.35
N PRO A 653 87.34 4.74 21.32
CA PRO A 653 87.31 3.75 22.40
C PRO A 653 86.91 2.33 21.97
N CYS A 654 86.23 2.17 20.83
CA CYS A 654 85.75 0.89 20.34
C CYS A 654 86.19 0.51 18.91
N HIS A 655 86.61 1.50 18.12
CA HIS A 655 87.02 1.32 16.74
C HIS A 655 88.44 1.83 16.53
N ILE A 656 89.25 1.05 15.79
CA ILE A 656 90.52 1.51 15.29
C ILE A 656 90.20 2.39 14.08
N VAL A 657 90.30 3.71 14.26
CA VAL A 657 90.10 4.69 13.19
C VAL A 657 91.50 5.01 12.63
N ASP A 658 91.82 4.49 11.47
CA ASP A 658 92.99 4.84 10.74
C ASP A 658 92.85 6.34 10.33
N LYS A 659 93.55 7.21 11.03
CA LYS A 659 93.67 8.63 10.63
C LYS A 659 94.49 8.67 9.36
N LYS A 660 93.84 8.82 8.22
CA LYS A 660 94.51 9.26 6.98
C LYS A 660 94.89 10.74 7.10
#